data_87fdb04b372fa00728702519df82ce88
#
_entry.id   87fdb04b372fa00728702519df82ce88
#
_cell.length_a   1.000
_cell.length_b   1.000
_cell.length_c   1.000
_cell.angle_alpha   90.00
_cell.angle_beta   90.00
_cell.angle_gamma   90.00
#
_symmetry.space_group_name_H-M   'P 1'
#
loop_
_entity.id
_entity.type
_entity.pdbx_description
1 polymer ?
#
loop_
_entity_poly.entity_id
_entity_poly.type
_entity_poly.pdbx_seq_one_letter_code
_entity_poly.pdbx_strand_id
1 'polypeptide(L)'
;MPPVVKCLLIFLLTLVSGSSIQRAAAQQSIPDATDAHGNHFAARSGSLIYHRGKPFRMVGSNNYYPMYQSKFMVDNLLTTAASQNFNTFRLWGFLDIGNQDGSNSITGPSNGVYFHYWDGSEPAFNDGATGLQHLDYVIYKAGQLNLKLIIPFVNNWNAFGGMDQYVRWKGGQYHDQFYTDPTIRQWYKDWISHLLNHTNIYTGIKYKDDATIMMWELANEERCSGSGNYSQSSTCTTDTITSWAADVSAYVKSIDKQHLLSPGDEGFYCTDPQSSDFTTNCSQGVDTLALAKLPDMDVISYHLYPDDWGKTPEWGTQWIERHIEDSHRLGQRALAGEWGLRQKDIRNPVYHQWEDAVLKDGGFGALYWILSGLQDNGTPYPDYDGYTVYCPSPVCSAFTNFSLQMQHLPFNPAPIADNDTAATPNSTPVTLNILGNDITYKGASLEPDSVDLDPSTPGRQTVITNPLGTYTLQSAGNVFFEPASACTTGNVTTPYTVKDNRGRISNPANITVTVGGIAGQLFNFEDGADAWMAASYNSGAGSTAQSTTGATSCTHSLQINATGGGFFGPAYNTAPLPLSTSGIHQILLDITTTSTGTSQSVAVQFGKDYHYCNTPFSYINAGTTSTITVDLKSLATAANCYGSAPSDTSVIQDFFVYFSGGGTYYLDNVRTQ
;
A
#
# COMPACT_ATOMS: atom_id res chain seq x y z
N MET A 1 41.13 -76.08 29.48
CA MET A 1 41.33 -75.37 28.21
C MET A 1 39.97 -74.87 27.77
N PRO A 2 39.69 -73.54 27.68
CA PRO A 2 38.38 -72.97 27.46
C PRO A 2 38.03 -72.88 25.96
N PRO A 3 36.74 -72.89 25.61
CA PRO A 3 36.30 -72.81 24.23
C PRO A 3 36.15 -71.37 23.76
N VAL A 4 36.47 -71.18 22.49
CA VAL A 4 36.35 -69.93 21.72
C VAL A 4 34.88 -69.62 21.46
N VAL A 5 34.40 -68.43 21.92
CA VAL A 5 33.09 -67.90 21.61
C VAL A 5 33.20 -67.12 20.31
N LYS A 6 32.49 -67.53 19.25
CA LYS A 6 32.30 -66.80 18.04
C LYS A 6 31.18 -65.76 18.26
N CYS A 7 31.49 -64.43 18.20
CA CYS A 7 30.52 -63.41 18.11
C CYS A 7 29.93 -63.32 16.67
N LEU A 8 28.66 -63.55 16.56
CA LEU A 8 27.85 -63.33 15.33
C LEU A 8 27.32 -61.93 15.38
N LEU A 9 27.80 -61.06 14.50
CA LEU A 9 27.21 -59.71 14.31
C LEU A 9 25.94 -59.84 13.43
N ILE A 10 24.78 -59.63 14.03
CA ILE A 10 23.52 -59.50 13.31
C ILE A 10 23.33 -58.03 13.00
N PHE A 11 23.40 -57.66 11.71
CA PHE A 11 22.95 -56.33 11.22
C PHE A 11 21.42 -56.32 11.20
N LEU A 12 20.80 -55.59 12.13
CA LEU A 12 19.37 -55.22 12.02
C LEU A 12 19.28 -54.03 11.08
N LEU A 13 18.78 -54.26 9.86
CA LEU A 13 18.25 -53.19 9.02
C LEU A 13 16.88 -52.78 9.58
N THR A 14 16.82 -51.65 10.28
CA THR A 14 15.54 -50.99 10.59
C THR A 14 15.09 -50.25 9.34
N LEU A 15 14.10 -50.80 8.65
CA LEU A 15 13.27 -50.11 7.69
C LEU A 15 12.46 -49.05 8.45
N VAL A 16 12.89 -47.79 8.36
CA VAL A 16 12.06 -46.66 8.76
C VAL A 16 11.03 -46.44 7.63
N SER A 17 9.85 -47.01 7.81
CA SER A 17 8.69 -46.65 7.01
C SER A 17 8.32 -45.21 7.37
N GLY A 18 8.69 -44.28 6.48
CA GLY A 18 8.22 -42.90 6.54
C GLY A 18 6.70 -42.84 6.32
N SER A 19 5.96 -42.96 7.41
CA SER A 19 4.55 -42.53 7.39
C SER A 19 4.53 -41.02 7.28
N SER A 20 4.25 -40.52 6.06
CA SER A 20 3.85 -39.16 5.84
C SER A 20 2.56 -38.92 6.62
N ILE A 21 2.68 -38.32 7.81
CA ILE A 21 1.54 -37.77 8.51
C ILE A 21 1.08 -36.58 7.67
N GLN A 22 0.17 -36.82 6.72
CA GLN A 22 -0.69 -35.76 6.19
C GLN A 22 -1.42 -35.18 7.41
N ARG A 23 -0.96 -34.05 7.91
CA ARG A 23 -1.79 -33.19 8.76
C ARG A 23 -3.01 -32.82 7.92
N ALA A 24 -4.12 -33.50 8.14
CA ALA A 24 -5.42 -32.99 7.71
C ALA A 24 -5.52 -31.57 8.29
N ALA A 25 -5.47 -30.56 7.44
CA ALA A 25 -5.78 -29.21 7.85
C ALA A 25 -7.16 -29.26 8.47
N ALA A 26 -7.26 -28.99 9.77
CA ALA A 26 -8.52 -28.94 10.46
C ALA A 26 -9.41 -27.98 9.66
N GLN A 27 -10.50 -28.52 9.10
CA GLN A 27 -11.49 -27.73 8.38
C GLN A 27 -12.05 -26.75 9.40
N GLN A 28 -11.66 -25.48 9.28
CA GLN A 28 -12.11 -24.44 10.19
C GLN A 28 -13.62 -24.36 10.06
N SER A 29 -14.35 -24.67 11.13
CA SER A 29 -15.81 -24.60 11.13
C SER A 29 -16.21 -23.18 10.74
N ILE A 30 -17.09 -23.06 9.74
CA ILE A 30 -17.64 -21.77 9.34
C ILE A 30 -18.53 -21.31 10.51
N PRO A 31 -18.30 -20.11 11.07
CA PRO A 31 -19.18 -19.61 12.12
C PRO A 31 -20.60 -19.42 11.56
N ASP A 32 -21.59 -19.92 12.25
CA ASP A 32 -23.02 -19.84 11.86
C ASP A 32 -23.86 -19.57 13.11
N ALA A 33 -23.53 -18.47 13.81
CA ALA A 33 -24.26 -18.04 14.98
C ALA A 33 -25.59 -17.36 14.59
N THR A 34 -26.60 -17.49 15.44
CA THR A 34 -27.93 -16.88 15.25
C THR A 34 -28.28 -15.98 16.44
N ASP A 35 -29.11 -14.96 16.16
CA ASP A 35 -29.76 -14.15 17.18
C ASP A 35 -30.92 -14.88 17.87
N ALA A 36 -31.61 -14.21 18.79
CA ALA A 36 -32.73 -14.78 19.56
C ALA A 36 -33.96 -15.12 18.67
N HIS A 37 -34.06 -14.58 17.48
CA HIS A 37 -35.10 -14.85 16.50
C HIS A 37 -34.67 -15.87 15.42
N GLY A 38 -33.47 -16.44 15.53
CA GLY A 38 -32.92 -17.39 14.58
C GLY A 38 -32.37 -16.79 13.29
N ASN A 39 -32.14 -15.47 13.24
CA ASN A 39 -31.44 -14.84 12.14
C ASN A 39 -29.93 -15.07 12.29
N HIS A 40 -29.25 -15.31 11.18
CA HIS A 40 -27.83 -15.62 11.17
C HIS A 40 -26.97 -14.35 11.13
N PHE A 41 -25.92 -14.33 11.94
CA PHE A 41 -24.88 -13.32 11.84
C PHE A 41 -24.02 -13.53 10.59
N ALA A 42 -23.52 -12.45 10.03
CA ALA A 42 -22.41 -12.55 9.08
C ALA A 42 -21.10 -12.69 9.88
N ALA A 43 -20.23 -13.58 9.45
CA ALA A 43 -18.99 -13.84 10.17
C ALA A 43 -17.80 -14.00 9.21
N ARG A 44 -16.64 -13.49 9.63
CA ARG A 44 -15.40 -13.66 8.90
C ARG A 44 -14.77 -15.03 9.19
N SER A 45 -14.36 -15.74 8.15
CA SER A 45 -13.53 -16.94 8.25
C SER A 45 -12.42 -16.90 7.20
N GLY A 46 -11.20 -16.67 7.65
CA GLY A 46 -10.05 -16.36 6.79
C GLY A 46 -10.28 -15.05 6.04
N SER A 47 -10.13 -15.07 4.73
CA SER A 47 -10.35 -13.90 3.86
C SER A 47 -11.79 -13.77 3.35
N LEU A 48 -12.73 -14.59 3.79
CA LEU A 48 -14.12 -14.58 3.32
C LEU A 48 -15.07 -14.23 4.45
N ILE A 49 -16.19 -13.61 4.08
CA ILE A 49 -17.34 -13.41 4.95
C ILE A 49 -18.42 -14.39 4.56
N TYR A 50 -19.04 -14.98 5.55
CA TYR A 50 -20.08 -15.98 5.42
C TYR A 50 -21.37 -15.51 6.08
N HIS A 51 -22.50 -15.87 5.47
CA HIS A 51 -23.83 -15.72 6.05
C HIS A 51 -24.62 -16.99 5.74
N ARG A 52 -25.25 -17.58 6.75
CA ARG A 52 -25.96 -18.87 6.64
C ARG A 52 -25.06 -19.98 6.05
N GLY A 53 -23.81 -20.04 6.51
CA GLY A 53 -22.84 -21.02 6.04
C GLY A 53 -22.36 -20.86 4.58
N LYS A 54 -22.78 -19.80 3.88
CA LYS A 54 -22.40 -19.52 2.49
C LYS A 54 -21.59 -18.23 2.41
N PRO A 55 -20.62 -18.16 1.48
CA PRO A 55 -19.95 -16.90 1.19
C PRO A 55 -20.95 -15.80 0.85
N PHE A 56 -20.70 -14.60 1.38
CA PHE A 56 -21.58 -13.45 1.25
C PHE A 56 -20.83 -12.27 0.64
N ARG A 57 -21.48 -11.57 -0.28
CA ARG A 57 -21.02 -10.30 -0.87
C ARG A 57 -22.06 -9.23 -0.65
N MET A 58 -21.59 -8.00 -0.37
CA MET A 58 -22.44 -6.86 -0.03
C MET A 58 -22.78 -6.06 -1.27
N VAL A 59 -24.05 -5.91 -1.58
CA VAL A 59 -24.51 -5.04 -2.68
C VAL A 59 -25.73 -4.27 -2.23
N GLY A 60 -25.70 -2.96 -2.46
CA GLY A 60 -26.82 -2.12 -2.08
C GLY A 60 -26.57 -0.64 -2.25
N SER A 61 -27.06 0.14 -1.32
CA SER A 61 -26.94 1.59 -1.34
C SER A 61 -26.81 2.17 0.06
N ASN A 62 -26.57 3.46 0.09
CA ASN A 62 -26.56 4.31 1.28
C ASN A 62 -27.82 5.17 1.36
N ASN A 63 -28.17 5.57 2.57
CA ASN A 63 -29.01 6.74 2.81
C ASN A 63 -28.91 7.24 4.25
N TYR A 64 -28.94 8.57 4.43
CA TYR A 64 -28.81 9.21 5.73
C TYR A 64 -30.16 9.51 6.42
N TYR A 65 -31.23 9.72 5.69
CA TYR A 65 -32.49 10.21 6.27
C TYR A 65 -33.33 9.17 7.04
N PRO A 66 -33.19 7.85 6.89
CA PRO A 66 -34.02 6.89 7.64
C PRO A 66 -33.98 7.07 9.16
N MET A 67 -32.85 7.55 9.70
CA MET A 67 -32.68 7.73 11.14
C MET A 67 -33.57 8.82 11.75
N TYR A 68 -34.16 9.71 10.95
CA TYR A 68 -35.00 10.81 11.46
C TYR A 68 -36.31 11.06 10.68
N GLN A 69 -36.51 10.39 9.57
CA GLN A 69 -37.72 10.55 8.76
C GLN A 69 -38.87 9.64 9.23
N SER A 70 -40.03 9.84 8.62
CA SER A 70 -41.24 9.08 8.94
C SER A 70 -41.12 7.61 8.62
N LYS A 71 -41.93 6.77 9.25
CA LYS A 71 -42.01 5.33 8.94
C LYS A 71 -42.39 5.07 7.49
N PHE A 72 -43.24 5.90 6.87
CA PHE A 72 -43.58 5.79 5.46
C PHE A 72 -42.34 5.92 4.58
N MET A 73 -41.50 6.93 4.86
CA MET A 73 -40.29 7.17 4.09
C MET A 73 -39.28 6.04 4.27
N VAL A 74 -39.13 5.52 5.50
CA VAL A 74 -38.30 4.34 5.78
C VAL A 74 -38.81 3.10 5.03
N ASP A 75 -40.12 2.84 5.10
CA ASP A 75 -40.75 1.69 4.43
C ASP A 75 -40.59 1.77 2.91
N ASN A 76 -40.82 2.95 2.32
CA ASN A 76 -40.68 3.15 0.89
C ASN A 76 -39.23 2.90 0.44
N LEU A 77 -38.26 3.50 1.12
CA LEU A 77 -36.84 3.38 0.79
C LEU A 77 -36.35 1.93 0.88
N LEU A 78 -36.54 1.29 2.04
CA LEU A 78 -36.02 -0.08 2.27
C LEU A 78 -36.75 -1.12 1.41
N THR A 79 -38.06 -0.94 1.16
CA THR A 79 -38.79 -1.82 0.24
C THR A 79 -38.29 -1.66 -1.19
N THR A 80 -37.98 -0.43 -1.61
CA THR A 80 -37.37 -0.17 -2.92
C THR A 80 -36.00 -0.88 -3.01
N ALA A 81 -35.13 -0.71 -2.02
CA ALA A 81 -33.83 -1.39 -1.97
C ALA A 81 -33.96 -2.92 -2.09
N ALA A 82 -34.85 -3.53 -1.29
CA ALA A 82 -35.09 -4.96 -1.34
C ALA A 82 -35.64 -5.42 -2.70
N SER A 83 -36.51 -4.64 -3.34
CA SER A 83 -37.06 -4.94 -4.67
C SER A 83 -36.02 -4.93 -5.78
N GLN A 84 -34.90 -4.24 -5.57
CA GLN A 84 -33.72 -4.24 -6.47
C GLN A 84 -32.74 -5.40 -6.18
N ASN A 85 -33.14 -6.39 -5.40
CA ASN A 85 -32.27 -7.49 -4.95
C ASN A 85 -31.05 -7.04 -4.12
N PHE A 86 -31.09 -5.85 -3.52
CA PHE A 86 -30.05 -5.44 -2.59
C PHE A 86 -30.11 -6.32 -1.34
N ASN A 87 -28.96 -6.66 -0.81
CA ASN A 87 -28.85 -7.46 0.41
C ASN A 87 -28.23 -6.67 1.57
N THR A 88 -27.71 -5.49 1.30
CA THR A 88 -27.03 -4.63 2.27
C THR A 88 -27.52 -3.19 2.11
N PHE A 89 -27.64 -2.48 3.23
CA PHE A 89 -27.99 -1.06 3.25
C PHE A 89 -27.15 -0.35 4.31
N ARG A 90 -26.46 0.73 3.94
CA ARG A 90 -25.65 1.55 4.87
C ARG A 90 -26.43 2.80 5.25
N LEU A 91 -26.48 3.11 6.54
CA LEU A 91 -27.19 4.26 7.07
C LEU A 91 -26.51 4.81 8.33
N TRP A 92 -26.88 6.03 8.74
CA TRP A 92 -26.28 6.68 9.89
C TRP A 92 -26.83 6.17 11.23
N GLY A 93 -25.93 5.86 12.16
CA GLY A 93 -26.27 5.50 13.53
C GLY A 93 -26.07 6.63 14.54
N PHE A 94 -26.00 7.87 14.10
CA PHE A 94 -25.68 9.04 14.92
C PHE A 94 -26.57 10.22 14.58
N LEU A 95 -26.84 11.07 15.55
CA LEU A 95 -27.43 12.39 15.42
C LEU A 95 -27.13 13.16 16.70
N ASP A 96 -26.03 13.96 16.66
CA ASP A 96 -25.47 14.65 17.82
C ASP A 96 -25.86 16.12 17.78
N ILE A 97 -26.43 16.62 18.87
CA ILE A 97 -26.83 18.03 18.98
C ILE A 97 -26.12 18.70 20.17
N GLY A 98 -26.26 20.01 20.27
CA GLY A 98 -25.82 20.76 21.43
C GLY A 98 -26.67 20.47 22.67
N ASN A 99 -27.24 21.51 23.27
CA ASN A 99 -28.16 21.31 24.39
C ASN A 99 -29.47 20.68 23.91
N GLN A 100 -30.24 20.12 24.83
CA GLN A 100 -31.51 19.46 24.53
C GLN A 100 -32.50 20.35 23.76
N ASP A 101 -32.45 21.66 24.00
CA ASP A 101 -33.27 22.67 23.27
C ASP A 101 -32.75 23.01 21.87
N GLY A 102 -31.68 22.36 21.43
CA GLY A 102 -31.00 22.59 20.16
C GLY A 102 -30.00 23.75 20.18
N SER A 103 -29.89 24.50 21.27
CA SER A 103 -28.86 25.55 21.38
C SER A 103 -27.46 24.94 21.46
N ASN A 104 -26.44 25.71 21.09
CA ASN A 104 -25.03 25.25 21.02
C ASN A 104 -24.80 24.04 20.10
N SER A 105 -25.70 23.78 19.16
CA SER A 105 -25.54 22.73 18.16
C SER A 105 -24.70 23.20 16.97
N ILE A 106 -23.92 22.31 16.40
CA ILE A 106 -23.32 22.49 15.07
C ILE A 106 -24.40 22.31 14.01
N THR A 107 -25.11 21.20 14.08
CA THR A 107 -26.34 20.94 13.33
C THR A 107 -27.44 20.63 14.35
N GLY A 108 -28.57 21.32 14.26
CA GLY A 108 -29.69 21.08 15.18
C GLY A 108 -30.37 19.73 14.96
N PRO A 109 -31.40 19.41 15.75
CA PRO A 109 -32.18 18.20 15.59
C PRO A 109 -32.81 18.14 14.19
N SER A 110 -32.86 16.98 13.57
CA SER A 110 -33.45 16.75 12.27
C SER A 110 -34.90 16.29 12.42
N ASN A 111 -35.85 17.09 11.97
CA ASN A 111 -37.29 16.86 12.21
C ASN A 111 -37.63 16.67 13.71
N GLY A 112 -36.88 17.32 14.61
CA GLY A 112 -37.04 17.18 16.06
C GLY A 112 -36.41 15.91 16.64
N VAL A 113 -35.74 15.08 15.81
CA VAL A 113 -35.06 13.84 16.24
C VAL A 113 -33.59 14.14 16.54
N TYR A 114 -33.10 13.54 17.60
CA TYR A 114 -31.68 13.53 18.00
C TYR A 114 -31.41 12.32 18.87
N PHE A 115 -30.18 11.77 18.83
CA PHE A 115 -29.80 10.59 19.61
C PHE A 115 -28.91 10.94 20.80
N HIS A 116 -28.08 11.94 20.66
CA HIS A 116 -27.05 12.32 21.59
C HIS A 116 -27.07 13.85 21.80
N TYR A 117 -27.05 14.32 23.03
CA TYR A 117 -27.18 15.72 23.36
C TYR A 117 -26.43 16.08 24.64
N TRP A 118 -26.21 17.37 24.90
CA TRP A 118 -25.62 17.88 26.14
C TRP A 118 -26.69 18.15 27.18
N ASP A 119 -26.59 17.50 28.37
CA ASP A 119 -27.58 17.66 29.45
C ASP A 119 -27.33 18.87 30.36
N GLY A 120 -26.24 19.59 30.13
CA GLY A 120 -25.75 20.72 30.95
C GLY A 120 -24.47 20.41 31.72
N SER A 121 -24.10 19.14 31.81
CA SER A 121 -22.88 18.67 32.50
C SER A 121 -22.06 17.69 31.66
N GLU A 122 -22.74 16.81 30.94
CA GLU A 122 -22.12 15.76 30.12
C GLU A 122 -23.03 15.35 28.95
N PRO A 123 -22.52 14.63 27.94
CA PRO A 123 -23.35 14.05 26.89
C PRO A 123 -24.32 13.01 27.44
N ALA A 124 -25.56 13.07 26.98
CA ALA A 124 -26.65 12.18 27.37
C ALA A 124 -27.36 11.60 26.13
N PHE A 125 -28.11 10.51 26.32
CA PHE A 125 -28.70 9.73 25.25
C PHE A 125 -30.22 9.86 25.23
N ASN A 126 -30.82 9.89 24.02
CA ASN A 126 -32.26 9.95 23.83
C ASN A 126 -32.81 8.62 23.30
N ASP A 127 -33.30 7.76 24.19
CA ASP A 127 -33.94 6.49 23.83
C ASP A 127 -35.42 6.62 23.50
N GLY A 128 -35.97 7.83 23.53
CA GLY A 128 -37.39 8.10 23.36
C GLY A 128 -37.88 8.10 21.91
N ALA A 129 -39.15 8.50 21.76
CA ALA A 129 -39.82 8.56 20.46
C ALA A 129 -39.20 9.59 19.49
N THR A 130 -38.48 10.58 19.99
CA THR A 130 -37.69 11.53 19.21
C THR A 130 -36.20 11.18 19.18
N GLY A 131 -35.86 9.94 19.51
CA GLY A 131 -34.48 9.45 19.61
C GLY A 131 -34.32 8.08 18.97
N LEU A 132 -33.66 7.16 19.67
CA LEU A 132 -33.29 5.85 19.16
C LEU A 132 -34.46 4.97 18.68
N GLN A 133 -35.72 5.26 19.09
CA GLN A 133 -36.88 4.55 18.56
C GLN A 133 -37.06 4.74 17.04
N HIS A 134 -36.50 5.78 16.42
CA HIS A 134 -36.40 5.87 14.96
C HIS A 134 -35.47 4.81 14.39
N LEU A 135 -34.28 4.65 14.93
CA LEU A 135 -33.33 3.64 14.52
C LEU A 135 -33.84 2.22 14.81
N ASP A 136 -34.52 2.01 15.94
CA ASP A 136 -35.21 0.76 16.25
C ASP A 136 -36.15 0.32 15.13
N TYR A 137 -36.94 1.28 14.59
CA TYR A 137 -37.85 0.99 13.49
C TYR A 137 -37.13 0.63 12.20
N VAL A 138 -36.03 1.32 11.89
CA VAL A 138 -35.22 1.04 10.70
C VAL A 138 -34.66 -0.37 10.76
N ILE A 139 -34.07 -0.77 11.89
CA ILE A 139 -33.49 -2.12 12.10
C ILE A 139 -34.60 -3.19 11.99
N TYR A 140 -35.73 -2.98 12.66
CA TYR A 140 -36.88 -3.87 12.57
C TYR A 140 -37.36 -4.06 11.12
N LYS A 141 -37.53 -2.96 10.37
CA LYS A 141 -38.00 -3.01 8.98
C LYS A 141 -36.98 -3.66 8.05
N ALA A 142 -35.70 -3.39 8.21
CA ALA A 142 -34.65 -4.03 7.44
C ALA A 142 -34.63 -5.55 7.67
N GLY A 143 -34.80 -6.00 8.92
CA GLY A 143 -34.92 -7.43 9.27
C GLY A 143 -36.09 -8.11 8.56
N GLN A 144 -37.26 -7.45 8.50
CA GLN A 144 -38.44 -7.96 7.76
C GLN A 144 -38.17 -8.13 6.25
N LEU A 145 -37.29 -7.32 5.69
CA LEU A 145 -36.93 -7.31 4.27
C LEU A 145 -35.68 -8.14 3.95
N ASN A 146 -35.08 -8.81 4.94
CA ASN A 146 -33.80 -9.53 4.84
C ASN A 146 -32.63 -8.65 4.37
N LEU A 147 -32.69 -7.36 4.61
CA LEU A 147 -31.57 -6.44 4.39
C LEU A 147 -30.61 -6.49 5.58
N LYS A 148 -29.33 -6.53 5.32
CA LYS A 148 -28.26 -6.38 6.32
C LYS A 148 -27.85 -4.93 6.42
N LEU A 149 -27.59 -4.44 7.64
CA LEU A 149 -27.27 -3.04 7.88
C LEU A 149 -25.78 -2.85 8.17
N ILE A 150 -25.25 -1.74 7.67
CA ILE A 150 -23.94 -1.18 8.04
C ILE A 150 -24.20 0.17 8.70
N ILE A 151 -23.65 0.36 9.90
CA ILE A 151 -23.98 1.51 10.74
C ILE A 151 -22.70 2.12 11.32
N PRO A 152 -22.26 3.31 10.88
CA PRO A 152 -21.19 4.08 11.53
C PRO A 152 -21.67 4.73 12.83
N PHE A 153 -20.76 4.81 13.81
CA PHE A 153 -21.05 5.36 15.14
C PHE A 153 -21.02 6.89 15.21
N VAL A 154 -20.31 7.55 14.29
CA VAL A 154 -20.15 9.01 14.27
C VAL A 154 -19.81 9.48 12.85
N ASN A 155 -20.00 10.77 12.58
CA ASN A 155 -19.58 11.40 11.32
C ASN A 155 -18.33 12.26 11.53
N ASN A 156 -17.39 12.21 10.62
CA ASN A 156 -16.30 13.17 10.56
C ASN A 156 -16.81 14.59 10.25
N TRP A 157 -17.87 14.67 9.42
CA TRP A 157 -18.41 15.91 8.93
C TRP A 157 -19.46 16.49 9.88
N ASN A 158 -19.76 17.77 9.71
CA ASN A 158 -20.73 18.48 10.54
C ASN A 158 -22.19 18.06 10.31
N ALA A 159 -22.48 17.33 9.25
CA ALA A 159 -23.81 16.80 9.03
C ALA A 159 -24.22 15.93 10.22
N PHE A 160 -25.33 16.29 10.85
CA PHE A 160 -25.88 15.64 12.04
C PHE A 160 -25.01 15.75 13.30
N GLY A 161 -24.17 16.79 13.39
CA GLY A 161 -23.30 17.11 14.53
C GLY A 161 -21.89 16.57 14.40
N GLY A 162 -21.72 15.27 14.45
CA GLY A 162 -20.46 14.59 14.21
C GLY A 162 -19.35 14.91 15.22
N MET A 163 -18.11 14.62 14.82
CA MET A 163 -16.93 14.78 15.70
C MET A 163 -16.76 16.21 16.22
N ASP A 164 -17.07 17.22 15.41
CA ASP A 164 -17.01 18.62 15.84
C ASP A 164 -17.99 18.96 16.95
N GLN A 165 -19.12 18.24 17.08
CA GLN A 165 -20.04 18.43 18.20
C GLN A 165 -19.44 17.98 19.53
N TYR A 166 -18.69 16.87 19.53
CA TYR A 166 -17.94 16.42 20.72
C TYR A 166 -16.85 17.44 21.13
N VAL A 167 -16.13 17.96 20.12
CA VAL A 167 -15.13 19.01 20.34
C VAL A 167 -15.79 20.25 20.94
N ARG A 168 -16.99 20.63 20.46
CA ARG A 168 -17.77 21.74 20.98
C ARG A 168 -18.22 21.52 22.43
N TRP A 169 -18.74 20.35 22.78
CA TRP A 169 -19.12 20.02 24.16
C TRP A 169 -17.94 20.16 25.12
N LYS A 170 -16.76 19.75 24.68
CA LYS A 170 -15.52 19.87 25.46
C LYS A 170 -14.99 21.29 25.56
N GLY A 171 -15.37 22.19 24.65
CA GLY A 171 -14.73 23.50 24.50
C GLY A 171 -13.33 23.41 23.88
N GLY A 172 -13.14 22.42 23.00
CA GLY A 172 -11.91 22.20 22.29
C GLY A 172 -11.63 23.22 21.19
N GLN A 173 -10.46 23.15 20.56
CA GLN A 173 -9.97 24.10 19.54
C GLN A 173 -9.70 23.46 18.18
N TYR A 174 -9.45 22.16 18.13
CA TYR A 174 -9.07 21.43 16.93
C TYR A 174 -9.98 20.23 16.70
N HIS A 175 -10.28 19.95 15.44
CA HIS A 175 -11.10 18.81 15.03
C HIS A 175 -10.55 17.47 15.55
N ASP A 176 -9.25 17.27 15.40
CA ASP A 176 -8.53 16.05 15.79
C ASP A 176 -8.40 15.83 17.30
N GLN A 177 -8.91 16.77 18.13
CA GLN A 177 -9.11 16.50 19.56
C GLN A 177 -10.16 15.40 19.78
N PHE A 178 -11.01 15.12 18.79
CA PHE A 178 -11.88 13.94 18.83
C PHE A 178 -11.08 12.65 19.03
N TYR A 179 -9.93 12.53 18.40
CA TYR A 179 -9.07 11.35 18.51
C TYR A 179 -8.14 11.37 19.71
N THR A 180 -7.81 12.54 20.23
CA THR A 180 -6.69 12.71 21.18
C THR A 180 -7.12 13.12 22.59
N ASP A 181 -8.22 13.87 22.76
CA ASP A 181 -8.70 14.28 24.08
C ASP A 181 -9.30 13.09 24.86
N PRO A 182 -8.76 12.75 26.03
CA PRO A 182 -9.21 11.57 26.77
C PRO A 182 -10.67 11.65 27.23
N THR A 183 -11.22 12.86 27.46
CA THR A 183 -12.61 13.05 27.85
C THR A 183 -13.53 12.80 26.65
N ILE A 184 -13.21 13.35 25.49
CA ILE A 184 -13.98 13.14 24.27
C ILE A 184 -13.97 11.65 23.90
N ARG A 185 -12.82 11.01 23.97
CA ARG A 185 -12.69 9.55 23.71
C ARG A 185 -13.55 8.73 24.67
N GLN A 186 -13.65 9.14 25.93
CA GLN A 186 -14.52 8.45 26.89
C GLN A 186 -16.00 8.66 26.53
N TRP A 187 -16.45 9.87 26.25
CA TRP A 187 -17.81 10.14 25.81
C TRP A 187 -18.19 9.36 24.55
N TYR A 188 -17.26 9.24 23.61
CA TYR A 188 -17.48 8.44 22.41
C TYR A 188 -17.60 6.94 22.71
N LYS A 189 -16.78 6.41 23.61
CA LYS A 189 -16.91 5.02 24.10
C LYS A 189 -18.22 4.81 24.87
N ASP A 190 -18.66 5.78 25.64
CA ASP A 190 -19.94 5.71 26.36
C ASP A 190 -21.12 5.66 25.37
N TRP A 191 -21.07 6.46 24.29
CA TRP A 191 -22.03 6.39 23.19
C TRP A 191 -22.04 5.00 22.53
N ILE A 192 -20.90 4.48 22.15
CA ILE A 192 -20.77 3.14 21.55
C ILE A 192 -21.36 2.09 22.48
N SER A 193 -21.00 2.11 23.77
CA SER A 193 -21.52 1.17 24.76
C SER A 193 -23.04 1.27 24.91
N HIS A 194 -23.55 2.50 24.93
CA HIS A 194 -25.00 2.74 25.02
C HIS A 194 -25.72 2.16 23.81
N LEU A 195 -25.28 2.50 22.59
CA LEU A 195 -25.89 2.05 21.35
C LEU A 195 -25.86 0.52 21.20
N LEU A 196 -24.71 -0.11 21.46
CA LEU A 196 -24.58 -1.57 21.39
C LEU A 196 -25.48 -2.31 22.40
N ASN A 197 -25.70 -1.73 23.59
CA ASN A 197 -26.56 -2.33 24.62
C ASN A 197 -28.02 -1.85 24.57
N HIS A 198 -28.36 -0.90 23.70
CA HIS A 198 -29.72 -0.46 23.51
C HIS A 198 -30.62 -1.63 23.06
N THR A 199 -31.79 -1.74 23.66
CA THR A 199 -32.77 -2.79 23.32
C THR A 199 -33.81 -2.23 22.36
N ASN A 200 -33.87 -2.77 21.17
CA ASN A 200 -34.85 -2.42 20.15
C ASN A 200 -36.26 -2.66 20.66
N ILE A 201 -37.13 -1.65 20.69
CA ILE A 201 -38.49 -1.76 21.22
C ILE A 201 -39.40 -2.64 20.37
N TYR A 202 -39.09 -2.88 19.08
CA TYR A 202 -39.89 -3.71 18.19
C TYR A 202 -39.50 -5.18 18.24
N THR A 203 -38.19 -5.49 18.43
CA THR A 203 -37.67 -6.86 18.43
C THR A 203 -37.40 -7.40 19.82
N GLY A 204 -37.20 -6.54 20.81
CA GLY A 204 -36.74 -6.92 22.15
C GLY A 204 -35.30 -7.41 22.21
N ILE A 205 -34.53 -7.28 21.13
CA ILE A 205 -33.13 -7.68 21.03
C ILE A 205 -32.23 -6.46 21.20
N LYS A 206 -31.09 -6.62 21.89
CA LYS A 206 -30.06 -5.58 21.94
C LYS A 206 -29.38 -5.46 20.57
N TYR A 207 -28.95 -4.26 20.19
CA TYR A 207 -28.30 -4.04 18.90
C TYR A 207 -27.08 -4.93 18.69
N LYS A 208 -26.24 -5.14 19.70
CA LYS A 208 -25.10 -6.06 19.62
C LYS A 208 -25.48 -7.54 19.46
N ASP A 209 -26.74 -7.89 19.64
CA ASP A 209 -27.27 -9.25 19.56
C ASP A 209 -28.25 -9.39 18.38
N ASP A 210 -28.46 -8.34 17.56
CA ASP A 210 -29.41 -8.33 16.43
C ASP A 210 -28.67 -8.59 15.10
N ALA A 211 -28.86 -9.79 14.55
CA ALA A 211 -28.20 -10.21 13.31
C ALA A 211 -28.68 -9.45 12.05
N THR A 212 -29.63 -8.54 12.15
CA THR A 212 -29.99 -7.61 11.07
C THR A 212 -28.87 -6.60 10.85
N ILE A 213 -28.23 -6.16 11.92
CA ILE A 213 -26.99 -5.39 11.85
C ILE A 213 -25.89 -6.36 11.44
N MET A 214 -25.16 -6.06 10.39
CA MET A 214 -24.09 -6.91 9.91
C MET A 214 -22.72 -6.38 10.31
N MET A 215 -22.56 -5.06 10.24
CA MET A 215 -21.28 -4.42 10.44
C MET A 215 -21.43 -3.06 11.10
N TRP A 216 -20.56 -2.78 12.04
CA TRP A 216 -20.34 -1.46 12.58
C TRP A 216 -19.18 -0.79 11.87
N GLU A 217 -19.20 0.53 11.78
CA GLU A 217 -18.06 1.33 11.35
C GLU A 217 -17.65 2.29 12.45
N LEU A 218 -16.33 2.44 12.67
CA LEU A 218 -15.84 3.33 13.71
C LEU A 218 -16.27 4.77 13.47
N ALA A 219 -16.27 5.21 12.23
CA ALA A 219 -16.78 6.51 11.85
C ALA A 219 -17.29 6.49 10.40
N ASN A 220 -17.91 7.57 9.95
CA ASN A 220 -18.03 7.90 8.55
C ASN A 220 -16.91 8.87 8.19
N GLU A 221 -15.96 8.39 7.35
CA GLU A 221 -14.94 9.22 6.69
C GLU A 221 -14.00 9.97 7.64
N GLU A 222 -13.49 9.30 8.67
CA GLU A 222 -12.55 9.91 9.62
C GLU A 222 -11.32 10.51 8.94
N ARG A 223 -10.99 11.75 9.28
CA ARG A 223 -9.82 12.49 8.81
C ARG A 223 -9.24 13.36 9.93
N CYS A 224 -8.02 13.85 9.76
CA CYS A 224 -7.48 14.90 10.62
C CYS A 224 -8.25 16.23 10.49
N SER A 225 -8.86 16.48 9.34
CA SER A 225 -9.67 17.67 9.06
C SER A 225 -11.16 17.35 8.96
N GLY A 226 -12.01 18.22 9.48
CA GLY A 226 -13.46 18.13 9.35
C GLY A 226 -14.03 19.21 8.40
N SER A 227 -15.28 19.60 8.63
CA SER A 227 -16.01 20.59 7.80
C SER A 227 -15.57 22.05 7.99
N GLY A 228 -14.54 22.32 8.78
CA GLY A 228 -13.97 23.66 8.95
C GLY A 228 -14.51 24.45 10.14
N ASN A 229 -15.40 23.91 10.98
CA ASN A 229 -15.76 24.54 12.25
C ASN A 229 -14.59 24.58 13.23
N TYR A 230 -13.79 23.52 13.21
CA TYR A 230 -12.52 23.40 13.89
C TYR A 230 -11.45 23.02 12.86
N SER A 231 -10.31 23.69 12.93
CA SER A 231 -9.17 23.36 12.07
C SER A 231 -8.46 22.08 12.57
N GLN A 232 -7.74 21.46 11.68
CA GLN A 232 -6.77 20.41 12.03
C GLN A 232 -5.62 20.99 12.85
N SER A 233 -5.14 20.28 13.88
CA SER A 233 -3.90 20.64 14.58
C SER A 233 -2.67 20.28 13.75
N SER A 234 -1.53 20.89 14.07
CA SER A 234 -0.25 20.56 13.42
C SER A 234 0.31 19.19 13.83
N THR A 235 -0.29 18.51 14.79
CA THR A 235 0.18 17.23 15.35
C THR A 235 -0.64 16.04 14.90
N CYS A 236 -1.74 16.24 14.18
CA CYS A 236 -2.53 15.13 13.65
C CYS A 236 -1.81 14.45 12.48
N THR A 237 -1.67 13.14 12.57
CA THR A 237 -0.97 12.30 11.59
C THR A 237 -1.72 10.98 11.39
N THR A 238 -1.25 10.13 10.50
CA THR A 238 -1.77 8.77 10.32
C THR A 238 -1.68 7.93 11.60
N ASP A 239 -0.63 8.12 12.41
CA ASP A 239 -0.51 7.44 13.71
C ASP A 239 -1.60 7.87 14.69
N THR A 240 -2.07 9.12 14.61
CA THR A 240 -3.15 9.63 15.45
C THR A 240 -4.44 8.84 15.20
N ILE A 241 -4.86 8.75 13.94
CA ILE A 241 -6.09 8.04 13.56
C ILE A 241 -5.93 6.53 13.75
N THR A 242 -4.80 5.94 13.35
CA THR A 242 -4.56 4.50 13.50
C THR A 242 -4.54 4.07 14.97
N SER A 243 -3.94 4.86 15.86
CA SER A 243 -3.92 4.57 17.29
C SER A 243 -5.31 4.70 17.93
N TRP A 244 -6.08 5.71 17.51
CA TRP A 244 -7.48 5.85 17.92
C TRP A 244 -8.32 4.67 17.43
N ALA A 245 -8.20 4.28 16.17
CA ALA A 245 -8.92 3.16 15.58
C ALA A 245 -8.58 1.84 16.29
N ALA A 246 -7.30 1.61 16.65
CA ALA A 246 -6.90 0.44 17.42
C ALA A 246 -7.54 0.38 18.81
N ASP A 247 -7.59 1.51 19.53
CA ASP A 247 -8.21 1.58 20.86
C ASP A 247 -9.73 1.40 20.80
N VAL A 248 -10.39 2.05 19.85
CA VAL A 248 -11.86 1.99 19.73
C VAL A 248 -12.31 0.64 19.20
N SER A 249 -11.61 0.05 18.21
CA SER A 249 -11.97 -1.28 17.70
C SER A 249 -11.86 -2.36 18.78
N ALA A 250 -10.78 -2.34 19.57
CA ALA A 250 -10.65 -3.24 20.71
C ALA A 250 -11.76 -3.04 21.74
N TYR A 251 -12.19 -1.79 21.97
CA TYR A 251 -13.31 -1.49 22.86
C TYR A 251 -14.63 -2.04 22.32
N VAL A 252 -14.95 -1.81 21.04
CA VAL A 252 -16.15 -2.38 20.38
C VAL A 252 -16.15 -3.90 20.51
N LYS A 253 -15.04 -4.58 20.15
CA LYS A 253 -14.93 -6.04 20.19
C LYS A 253 -14.94 -6.60 21.63
N SER A 254 -14.67 -5.79 22.66
CA SER A 254 -14.85 -6.17 24.06
C SER A 254 -16.34 -6.32 24.44
N ILE A 255 -17.23 -5.58 23.76
CA ILE A 255 -18.68 -5.56 24.01
C ILE A 255 -19.43 -6.44 23.02
N ASP A 256 -19.05 -6.37 21.75
CA ASP A 256 -19.70 -7.04 20.61
C ASP A 256 -18.68 -7.87 19.83
N LYS A 257 -18.80 -9.18 19.92
CA LYS A 257 -17.94 -10.15 19.24
C LYS A 257 -18.61 -10.79 18.01
N GLN A 258 -19.85 -10.44 17.76
CA GLN A 258 -20.67 -11.08 16.73
C GLN A 258 -20.61 -10.32 15.41
N HIS A 259 -20.70 -9.00 15.47
CA HIS A 259 -20.75 -8.18 14.27
C HIS A 259 -19.37 -7.95 13.67
N LEU A 260 -19.34 -7.77 12.35
CA LEU A 260 -18.17 -7.30 11.63
C LEU A 260 -17.86 -5.85 12.02
N LEU A 261 -16.60 -5.45 11.84
CA LEU A 261 -16.13 -4.11 12.10
C LEU A 261 -15.26 -3.60 10.95
N SER A 262 -15.46 -2.35 10.56
CA SER A 262 -14.70 -1.63 9.55
C SER A 262 -14.33 -0.24 10.07
N PRO A 263 -13.26 0.39 9.58
CA PRO A 263 -12.97 1.79 9.91
C PRO A 263 -14.10 2.72 9.49
N GLY A 264 -14.56 2.62 8.25
CA GLY A 264 -15.50 3.54 7.59
C GLY A 264 -14.79 4.67 6.85
N ASP A 265 -13.48 4.54 6.64
CA ASP A 265 -12.62 5.49 5.95
C ASP A 265 -12.84 5.51 4.43
N GLU A 266 -12.33 6.56 3.77
CA GLU A 266 -12.43 6.74 2.32
C GLU A 266 -11.36 5.96 1.53
N GLY A 267 -10.47 5.26 2.21
CA GLY A 267 -9.43 4.45 1.57
C GLY A 267 -8.16 5.20 1.20
N PHE A 268 -7.88 6.36 1.80
CA PHE A 268 -6.66 7.10 1.47
C PHE A 268 -5.40 6.37 1.92
N TYR A 269 -4.38 6.49 1.09
CA TYR A 269 -3.07 5.90 1.33
C TYR A 269 -2.08 6.91 1.92
N CYS A 270 -1.05 6.38 2.58
CA CYS A 270 0.11 7.16 3.01
C CYS A 270 1.38 6.56 2.37
N THR A 271 1.43 6.52 1.03
CA THR A 271 2.49 5.85 0.28
C THR A 271 3.48 6.81 -0.38
N ASP A 272 3.12 8.08 -0.56
CA ASP A 272 3.98 9.11 -1.15
C ASP A 272 3.80 10.46 -0.44
N PRO A 273 4.45 10.68 0.72
CA PRO A 273 4.32 11.93 1.48
C PRO A 273 4.77 13.18 0.75
N GLN A 274 5.50 13.06 -0.36
CA GLN A 274 5.96 14.20 -1.17
C GLN A 274 5.03 14.51 -2.35
N SER A 275 4.04 13.68 -2.60
CA SER A 275 3.05 13.90 -3.66
C SER A 275 2.17 15.11 -3.37
N SER A 276 1.72 15.79 -4.42
CA SER A 276 0.62 16.75 -4.33
C SER A 276 -0.77 16.10 -4.28
N ASP A 277 -0.85 14.79 -4.48
CA ASP A 277 -2.09 14.03 -4.45
C ASP A 277 -2.49 13.71 -3.00
N PHE A 278 -3.55 14.36 -2.51
CA PHE A 278 -4.03 14.18 -1.14
C PHE A 278 -4.52 12.75 -0.85
N THR A 279 -4.84 11.97 -1.88
CA THR A 279 -5.27 10.57 -1.71
C THR A 279 -4.13 9.62 -1.37
N THR A 280 -2.86 10.08 -1.48
CA THR A 280 -1.66 9.25 -1.26
C THR A 280 -0.61 9.90 -0.38
N ASN A 281 -0.75 11.21 -0.06
CA ASN A 281 0.33 12.01 0.56
C ASN A 281 0.24 12.13 2.08
N CYS A 282 -0.58 11.33 2.75
CA CYS A 282 -0.78 11.32 4.21
C CYS A 282 -1.47 12.58 4.79
N SER A 283 -1.76 13.62 4.00
CA SER A 283 -2.26 14.90 4.51
C SER A 283 -3.63 14.81 5.17
N GLN A 284 -4.40 13.77 4.85
CA GLN A 284 -5.71 13.53 5.46
C GLN A 284 -5.62 12.83 6.83
N GLY A 285 -4.42 12.37 7.22
CA GLY A 285 -4.20 11.61 8.45
C GLY A 285 -4.68 10.16 8.39
N VAL A 286 -5.02 9.67 7.22
CA VAL A 286 -5.48 8.30 6.98
C VAL A 286 -4.40 7.50 6.26
N ASP A 287 -4.23 6.26 6.68
CA ASP A 287 -3.52 5.21 5.96
C ASP A 287 -4.38 3.93 6.03
N THR A 288 -5.15 3.71 4.96
CA THR A 288 -6.07 2.56 4.88
C THR A 288 -5.34 1.22 5.05
N LEU A 289 -4.06 1.11 4.63
CA LEU A 289 -3.28 -0.11 4.83
C LEU A 289 -2.87 -0.33 6.29
N ALA A 290 -2.64 0.75 7.05
CA ALA A 290 -2.39 0.66 8.48
C ALA A 290 -3.66 0.28 9.24
N LEU A 291 -4.80 0.90 8.90
CA LEU A 291 -6.11 0.57 9.46
C LEU A 291 -6.49 -0.90 9.18
N ALA A 292 -6.29 -1.37 7.96
CA ALA A 292 -6.57 -2.74 7.56
C ALA A 292 -5.78 -3.80 8.34
N LYS A 293 -4.59 -3.46 8.83
CA LYS A 293 -3.74 -4.38 9.62
C LYS A 293 -4.14 -4.49 11.07
N LEU A 294 -5.07 -3.67 11.55
CA LEU A 294 -5.54 -3.75 12.92
C LEU A 294 -6.28 -5.08 13.15
N PRO A 295 -6.03 -5.78 14.27
CA PRO A 295 -6.51 -7.15 14.48
C PRO A 295 -8.03 -7.28 14.56
N ASP A 296 -8.71 -6.20 14.94
CA ASP A 296 -10.15 -6.15 15.15
C ASP A 296 -10.94 -5.69 13.93
N MET A 297 -10.25 -5.33 12.82
CA MET A 297 -10.88 -4.94 11.56
C MET A 297 -11.16 -6.16 10.68
N ASP A 298 -12.40 -6.28 10.22
CA ASP A 298 -12.87 -7.41 9.41
C ASP A 298 -12.94 -7.10 7.93
N VAL A 299 -13.19 -5.82 7.57
CA VAL A 299 -13.42 -5.32 6.21
C VAL A 299 -12.65 -4.02 6.02
N ILE A 300 -12.01 -3.87 4.86
CA ILE A 300 -11.44 -2.59 4.41
C ILE A 300 -12.58 -1.78 3.78
N SER A 301 -12.81 -0.58 4.25
CA SER A 301 -13.72 0.37 3.61
C SER A 301 -12.95 1.27 2.64
N TYR A 302 -13.60 1.70 1.57
CA TYR A 302 -13.17 2.83 0.75
C TYR A 302 -14.38 3.51 0.11
N HIS A 303 -14.25 4.81 -0.16
CA HIS A 303 -15.24 5.60 -0.87
C HIS A 303 -14.68 6.07 -2.21
N LEU A 304 -15.54 6.57 -3.10
CA LEU A 304 -15.12 7.01 -4.43
C LEU A 304 -16.02 8.15 -4.95
N TYR A 305 -15.47 9.36 -4.98
CA TYR A 305 -16.09 10.56 -5.50
C TYR A 305 -15.11 11.31 -6.42
N PRO A 306 -14.81 10.79 -7.61
CA PRO A 306 -13.72 11.32 -8.44
C PRO A 306 -13.96 12.78 -8.84
N ASP A 307 -15.19 13.18 -9.13
CA ASP A 307 -15.52 14.56 -9.49
C ASP A 307 -15.32 15.53 -8.31
N ASP A 308 -15.63 15.15 -7.07
CA ASP A 308 -15.34 15.97 -5.88
C ASP A 308 -13.84 16.00 -5.54
N TRP A 309 -13.12 14.96 -5.89
CA TRP A 309 -11.67 14.84 -5.63
C TRP A 309 -10.79 15.42 -6.75
N GLY A 310 -11.40 15.97 -7.82
CA GLY A 310 -10.68 16.48 -8.98
C GLY A 310 -9.99 15.37 -9.80
N LYS A 311 -10.58 14.18 -9.81
CA LYS A 311 -10.13 12.99 -10.52
C LYS A 311 -11.06 12.65 -11.68
N THR A 312 -10.65 11.69 -12.54
CA THR A 312 -11.46 11.19 -13.65
C THR A 312 -12.18 9.88 -13.28
N PRO A 313 -13.24 9.50 -14.00
CA PRO A 313 -13.87 8.19 -13.83
C PRO A 313 -12.90 6.99 -14.01
N GLU A 314 -11.95 7.11 -14.93
CA GLU A 314 -10.92 6.08 -15.18
C GLU A 314 -9.97 5.93 -13.99
N TRP A 315 -9.59 7.05 -13.35
CA TRP A 315 -8.87 7.02 -12.09
C TRP A 315 -9.68 6.29 -11.01
N GLY A 316 -11.00 6.50 -11.00
CA GLY A 316 -11.92 5.78 -10.10
C GLY A 316 -11.89 4.27 -10.31
N THR A 317 -11.79 3.79 -11.55
CA THR A 317 -11.61 2.37 -11.84
C THR A 317 -10.31 1.82 -11.22
N GLN A 318 -9.20 2.53 -11.41
CA GLN A 318 -7.89 2.16 -10.82
C GLN A 318 -7.93 2.19 -9.29
N TRP A 319 -8.70 3.12 -8.70
CA TRP A 319 -8.92 3.19 -7.25
C TRP A 319 -9.61 1.93 -6.71
N ILE A 320 -10.65 1.47 -7.41
CA ILE A 320 -11.36 0.21 -7.08
C ILE A 320 -10.40 -0.99 -7.19
N GLU A 321 -9.72 -1.12 -8.33
CA GLU A 321 -8.78 -2.22 -8.60
C GLU A 321 -7.69 -2.29 -7.53
N ARG A 322 -7.09 -1.16 -7.17
CA ARG A 322 -6.04 -1.06 -6.15
C ARG A 322 -6.54 -1.53 -4.77
N HIS A 323 -7.71 -1.08 -4.31
CA HIS A 323 -8.24 -1.49 -3.00
C HIS A 323 -8.57 -2.98 -2.95
N ILE A 324 -9.10 -3.53 -4.04
CA ILE A 324 -9.37 -4.95 -4.14
C ILE A 324 -8.06 -5.75 -4.07
N GLU A 325 -7.05 -5.34 -4.84
CA GLU A 325 -5.73 -5.98 -4.83
C GLU A 325 -5.07 -5.94 -3.45
N ASP A 326 -5.02 -4.76 -2.81
CA ASP A 326 -4.45 -4.61 -1.47
C ASP A 326 -5.22 -5.43 -0.42
N SER A 327 -6.55 -5.51 -0.54
CA SER A 327 -7.35 -6.36 0.35
C SER A 327 -6.98 -7.84 0.22
N HIS A 328 -6.71 -8.29 -0.99
CA HIS A 328 -6.27 -9.66 -1.25
C HIS A 328 -4.88 -9.93 -0.65
N ARG A 329 -3.94 -9.00 -0.82
CA ARG A 329 -2.59 -9.08 -0.22
C ARG A 329 -2.64 -9.17 1.31
N LEU A 330 -3.57 -8.45 1.92
CA LEU A 330 -3.76 -8.47 3.38
C LEU A 330 -4.61 -9.64 3.88
N GLY A 331 -5.12 -10.50 2.99
CA GLY A 331 -6.04 -11.59 3.36
C GLY A 331 -7.36 -11.08 3.92
N GLN A 332 -7.80 -9.91 3.49
CA GLN A 332 -9.05 -9.25 3.88
C GLN A 332 -10.00 -9.08 2.69
N ARG A 333 -11.03 -8.27 2.85
CA ARG A 333 -11.99 -7.90 1.82
C ARG A 333 -12.21 -6.40 1.78
N ALA A 334 -12.20 -5.83 0.57
CA ALA A 334 -12.49 -4.42 0.38
C ALA A 334 -13.95 -4.23 -0.08
N LEU A 335 -14.63 -3.31 0.59
CA LEU A 335 -15.98 -2.85 0.28
C LEU A 335 -15.92 -1.40 -0.19
N ALA A 336 -16.44 -1.13 -1.40
CA ALA A 336 -16.79 0.24 -1.75
C ALA A 336 -18.00 0.66 -0.88
N GLY A 337 -17.73 1.26 0.26
CA GLY A 337 -18.74 1.71 1.23
C GLY A 337 -19.64 2.79 0.64
N GLU A 338 -19.03 3.64 -0.20
CA GLU A 338 -19.73 4.64 -0.99
C GLU A 338 -19.05 4.82 -2.35
N TRP A 339 -19.86 5.04 -3.38
CA TRP A 339 -19.40 5.67 -4.60
C TRP A 339 -20.48 6.55 -5.21
N GLY A 340 -20.07 7.61 -5.87
CA GLY A 340 -20.97 8.56 -6.50
C GLY A 340 -20.33 9.31 -7.67
N LEU A 341 -21.17 9.79 -8.58
CA LEU A 341 -20.80 10.67 -9.67
C LEU A 341 -21.92 11.68 -9.90
N ARG A 342 -21.63 12.99 -9.82
CA ARG A 342 -22.64 14.05 -10.03
C ARG A 342 -23.04 14.19 -11.49
N GLN A 343 -22.13 13.92 -12.42
CA GLN A 343 -22.40 13.99 -13.85
C GLN A 343 -23.39 12.90 -14.28
N LYS A 344 -24.69 13.24 -14.28
CA LYS A 344 -25.79 12.29 -14.50
C LYS A 344 -25.83 11.69 -15.89
N ASP A 345 -25.35 12.39 -16.90
CA ASP A 345 -25.30 11.98 -18.32
C ASP A 345 -24.30 10.85 -18.58
N ILE A 346 -23.20 10.80 -17.84
CA ILE A 346 -22.20 9.73 -17.95
C ILE A 346 -22.27 8.71 -16.80
N ARG A 347 -23.11 8.96 -15.79
CA ARG A 347 -23.18 8.13 -14.57
C ARG A 347 -23.42 6.65 -14.87
N ASN A 348 -24.38 6.34 -15.75
CA ASN A 348 -24.74 4.96 -16.02
C ASN A 348 -23.58 4.16 -16.68
N PRO A 349 -22.92 4.61 -17.77
CA PRO A 349 -21.77 3.89 -18.32
C PRO A 349 -20.58 3.82 -17.35
N VAL A 350 -20.35 4.86 -16.55
CA VAL A 350 -19.26 4.87 -15.56
C VAL A 350 -19.53 3.85 -14.44
N TYR A 351 -20.76 3.79 -13.92
CA TYR A 351 -21.11 2.81 -12.90
C TYR A 351 -20.97 1.38 -13.41
N HIS A 352 -21.36 1.09 -14.66
CA HIS A 352 -21.09 -0.20 -15.27
C HIS A 352 -19.60 -0.54 -15.32
N GLN A 353 -18.75 0.42 -15.65
CA GLN A 353 -17.30 0.22 -15.65
C GLN A 353 -16.76 -0.12 -14.25
N TRP A 354 -17.27 0.57 -13.21
CA TRP A 354 -16.88 0.30 -11.83
C TRP A 354 -17.43 -1.04 -11.30
N GLU A 355 -18.67 -1.37 -11.65
CA GLU A 355 -19.28 -2.67 -11.38
C GLU A 355 -18.46 -3.82 -12.00
N ASP A 356 -18.05 -3.65 -13.27
CA ASP A 356 -17.23 -4.62 -13.99
C ASP A 356 -15.85 -4.80 -13.33
N ALA A 357 -15.21 -3.74 -12.84
CA ALA A 357 -13.96 -3.82 -12.09
C ALA A 357 -14.14 -4.65 -10.80
N VAL A 358 -15.19 -4.37 -10.01
CA VAL A 358 -15.50 -5.15 -8.80
C VAL A 358 -15.75 -6.62 -9.12
N LEU A 359 -16.49 -6.91 -10.20
CA LEU A 359 -16.80 -8.29 -10.61
C LEU A 359 -15.55 -9.03 -11.08
N LYS A 360 -14.74 -8.40 -11.93
CA LYS A 360 -13.56 -8.99 -12.58
C LYS A 360 -12.46 -9.28 -11.56
N ASP A 361 -12.19 -8.34 -10.64
CA ASP A 361 -11.07 -8.43 -9.73
C ASP A 361 -11.43 -9.09 -8.40
N GLY A 362 -12.66 -9.62 -8.28
CA GLY A 362 -13.09 -10.37 -7.13
C GLY A 362 -13.38 -9.54 -5.89
N GLY A 363 -13.82 -8.29 -6.09
CA GLY A 363 -14.23 -7.39 -5.04
C GLY A 363 -15.33 -7.96 -4.14
N PHE A 364 -15.40 -7.45 -2.92
CA PHE A 364 -16.32 -7.97 -1.91
C PHE A 364 -17.73 -7.38 -2.04
N GLY A 365 -17.85 -6.16 -2.56
CA GLY A 365 -19.15 -5.51 -2.76
C GLY A 365 -19.02 -4.02 -3.02
N ALA A 366 -20.20 -3.42 -3.26
CA ALA A 366 -20.32 -1.99 -3.47
C ALA A 366 -21.69 -1.46 -3.06
N LEU A 367 -21.68 -0.25 -2.52
CA LEU A 367 -22.85 0.51 -2.11
C LEU A 367 -22.75 1.89 -2.75
N TYR A 368 -23.72 2.26 -3.60
CA TYR A 368 -23.68 3.60 -4.17
C TYR A 368 -24.28 4.66 -3.23
N TRP A 369 -23.81 5.85 -3.33
CA TRP A 369 -24.38 7.05 -2.76
C TRP A 369 -25.20 7.74 -3.83
N ILE A 370 -26.53 7.82 -3.76
CA ILE A 370 -27.47 7.52 -2.70
C ILE A 370 -28.82 7.08 -3.31
N LEU A 371 -29.43 6.01 -2.82
CA LEU A 371 -30.82 5.67 -3.17
C LEU A 371 -31.78 6.55 -2.39
N SER A 372 -32.73 7.18 -3.06
CA SER A 372 -33.80 7.92 -2.42
C SER A 372 -35.19 7.45 -2.86
N GLY A 373 -36.13 7.54 -1.95
CA GLY A 373 -37.52 7.15 -2.14
C GLY A 373 -38.47 8.33 -2.17
N LEU A 374 -39.73 8.07 -1.84
CA LEU A 374 -40.80 9.07 -1.78
C LEU A 374 -40.92 9.66 -0.38
N GLN A 375 -41.28 10.97 -0.33
CA GLN A 375 -41.69 11.68 0.87
C GLN A 375 -43.15 11.34 1.23
N ASP A 376 -43.59 11.72 2.42
CA ASP A 376 -44.97 11.51 2.92
C ASP A 376 -46.06 12.06 2.01
N ASN A 377 -45.74 13.09 1.23
CA ASN A 377 -46.66 13.70 0.25
C ASN A 377 -46.64 12.98 -1.11
N GLY A 378 -45.90 11.86 -1.26
CA GLY A 378 -45.79 11.12 -2.51
C GLY A 378 -44.83 11.68 -3.56
N THR A 379 -44.12 12.78 -3.26
CA THR A 379 -43.08 13.31 -4.16
C THR A 379 -41.73 12.67 -3.87
N PRO A 380 -40.81 12.60 -4.87
CA PRO A 380 -39.45 12.13 -4.61
C PRO A 380 -38.74 12.99 -3.54
N TYR A 381 -37.93 12.32 -2.69
CA TYR A 381 -37.05 13.04 -1.77
C TYR A 381 -36.04 13.86 -2.56
N PRO A 382 -35.84 15.17 -2.24
CA PRO A 382 -35.00 16.05 -3.04
C PRO A 382 -33.54 15.55 -3.18
N ASP A 383 -32.97 15.80 -4.35
CA ASP A 383 -31.55 15.55 -4.65
C ASP A 383 -30.71 16.75 -4.18
N TYR A 384 -30.34 16.76 -2.89
CA TYR A 384 -29.63 17.90 -2.28
C TYR A 384 -28.15 17.98 -2.67
N ASP A 385 -27.52 16.84 -2.96
CA ASP A 385 -26.08 16.73 -3.19
C ASP A 385 -25.70 16.41 -4.65
N GLY A 386 -26.70 16.14 -5.49
CA GLY A 386 -26.51 15.82 -6.91
C GLY A 386 -26.26 14.34 -7.20
N TYR A 387 -26.19 13.48 -6.17
CA TYR A 387 -25.87 12.07 -6.31
C TYR A 387 -27.09 11.14 -6.34
N THR A 388 -28.26 11.63 -6.00
CA THR A 388 -29.47 10.81 -5.83
C THR A 388 -29.79 9.94 -7.05
N VAL A 389 -30.08 8.68 -6.77
CA VAL A 389 -30.66 7.70 -7.70
C VAL A 389 -32.07 7.39 -7.25
N TYR A 390 -33.01 7.48 -8.16
CA TYR A 390 -34.39 7.04 -7.96
C TYR A 390 -34.66 5.77 -8.75
N CYS A 391 -35.50 4.87 -8.21
CA CYS A 391 -35.96 3.69 -8.91
C CYS A 391 -37.43 3.86 -9.35
N PRO A 392 -37.77 3.49 -10.59
CA PRO A 392 -36.91 2.91 -11.62
C PRO A 392 -36.06 3.93 -12.37
N SER A 393 -34.85 3.54 -12.75
CA SER A 393 -33.96 4.31 -13.63
C SER A 393 -32.91 3.37 -14.26
N PRO A 394 -32.19 3.79 -15.32
CA PRO A 394 -31.10 2.98 -15.90
C PRO A 394 -30.04 2.60 -14.87
N VAL A 395 -29.63 3.53 -14.02
CA VAL A 395 -28.64 3.28 -12.94
C VAL A 395 -29.18 2.28 -11.92
N CYS A 396 -30.46 2.41 -11.53
CA CYS A 396 -31.09 1.46 -10.63
C CYS A 396 -31.11 0.03 -11.24
N SER A 397 -31.43 -0.09 -12.54
CA SER A 397 -31.43 -1.37 -13.25
C SER A 397 -30.03 -1.97 -13.38
N ALA A 398 -28.99 -1.14 -13.58
CA ALA A 398 -27.59 -1.55 -13.58
C ALA A 398 -27.22 -2.21 -12.25
N PHE A 399 -27.48 -1.52 -11.14
CA PHE A 399 -27.21 -2.05 -9.80
C PHE A 399 -28.02 -3.32 -9.46
N THR A 400 -29.25 -3.42 -9.94
CA THR A 400 -30.04 -4.65 -9.81
C THR A 400 -29.33 -5.83 -10.49
N ASN A 401 -28.85 -5.63 -11.72
CA ASN A 401 -28.10 -6.65 -12.46
C ASN A 401 -26.76 -6.98 -11.79
N PHE A 402 -26.05 -5.97 -11.34
CA PHE A 402 -24.80 -6.13 -10.59
C PHE A 402 -25.03 -6.94 -9.31
N SER A 403 -26.09 -6.64 -8.55
CA SER A 403 -26.45 -7.38 -7.35
C SER A 403 -26.70 -8.87 -7.63
N LEU A 404 -27.45 -9.16 -8.68
CA LEU A 404 -27.69 -10.55 -9.09
C LEU A 404 -26.40 -11.27 -9.48
N GLN A 405 -25.54 -10.60 -10.25
CA GLN A 405 -24.25 -11.17 -10.65
C GLN A 405 -23.37 -11.44 -9.43
N MET A 406 -23.21 -10.46 -8.53
CA MET A 406 -22.39 -10.59 -7.32
C MET A 406 -22.84 -11.74 -6.41
N GLN A 407 -24.15 -11.92 -6.26
CA GLN A 407 -24.70 -12.98 -5.41
C GLN A 407 -24.54 -14.39 -6.04
N HIS A 408 -24.42 -14.50 -7.36
CA HIS A 408 -24.27 -15.77 -8.08
C HIS A 408 -22.84 -16.07 -8.51
N LEU A 409 -21.93 -15.08 -8.47
CA LEU A 409 -20.53 -15.32 -8.79
C LEU A 409 -19.91 -16.37 -7.88
N PRO A 410 -19.23 -17.38 -8.42
CA PRO A 410 -18.47 -18.30 -7.60
C PRO A 410 -17.41 -17.53 -6.80
N PHE A 411 -17.27 -17.85 -5.53
CA PHE A 411 -16.18 -17.32 -4.67
C PHE A 411 -14.87 -18.03 -5.00
N ASN A 412 -14.37 -17.78 -6.18
CA ASN A 412 -13.19 -18.46 -6.69
C ASN A 412 -12.38 -17.56 -7.63
N PRO A 413 -11.88 -16.41 -7.15
CA PRO A 413 -11.15 -15.48 -7.98
C PRO A 413 -9.82 -16.07 -8.45
N ALA A 414 -9.29 -15.52 -9.55
CA ALA A 414 -7.98 -15.85 -10.08
C ALA A 414 -6.86 -15.47 -9.08
N PRO A 415 -5.69 -16.10 -9.10
CA PRO A 415 -4.56 -15.66 -8.30
C PRO A 415 -4.13 -14.25 -8.70
N ILE A 416 -3.49 -13.55 -7.80
CA ILE A 416 -2.92 -12.22 -8.03
C ILE A 416 -1.42 -12.36 -8.04
N ALA A 417 -0.81 -11.98 -9.15
CA ALA A 417 0.63 -11.83 -9.27
C ALA A 417 1.04 -10.40 -8.92
N ASP A 418 2.14 -10.25 -8.19
CA ASP A 418 2.70 -8.98 -7.77
C ASP A 418 4.07 -8.75 -8.39
N ASN A 419 4.44 -7.46 -8.56
CA ASN A 419 5.71 -7.11 -9.19
C ASN A 419 6.91 -7.51 -8.34
N ASP A 420 7.95 -8.00 -9.04
CA ASP A 420 9.21 -8.41 -8.43
C ASP A 420 10.36 -7.51 -8.87
N THR A 421 11.27 -7.25 -7.95
CA THR A 421 12.46 -6.46 -8.23
C THR A 421 13.71 -7.12 -7.68
N ALA A 422 14.80 -7.01 -8.43
CA ALA A 422 16.14 -7.34 -7.96
C ALA A 422 17.17 -6.36 -8.53
N ALA A 423 18.33 -6.32 -7.90
CA ALA A 423 19.50 -5.64 -8.43
C ALA A 423 20.68 -6.61 -8.46
N THR A 424 21.48 -6.53 -9.50
CA THR A 424 22.68 -7.32 -9.64
C THR A 424 23.79 -6.48 -10.24
N PRO A 425 25.06 -6.64 -9.80
CA PRO A 425 26.20 -6.13 -10.55
C PRO A 425 26.23 -6.76 -11.95
N ASN A 426 26.80 -6.05 -12.91
CA ASN A 426 27.00 -6.63 -14.24
C ASN A 426 27.84 -7.93 -14.11
N SER A 427 27.64 -8.86 -15.05
CA SER A 427 28.24 -10.20 -15.05
C SER A 427 27.90 -11.13 -13.89
N THR A 428 27.08 -10.73 -12.95
CA THR A 428 26.66 -11.59 -11.84
C THR A 428 25.20 -12.00 -12.04
N PRO A 429 24.90 -13.28 -12.23
CA PRO A 429 23.51 -13.74 -12.32
C PRO A 429 22.78 -13.57 -10.99
N VAL A 430 21.44 -13.37 -11.04
CA VAL A 430 20.59 -13.31 -9.86
C VAL A 430 19.37 -14.22 -10.04
N THR A 431 18.94 -14.85 -8.95
CA THR A 431 17.71 -15.66 -8.91
C THR A 431 16.66 -14.96 -8.06
N LEU A 432 15.46 -14.79 -8.60
CA LEU A 432 14.29 -14.23 -7.94
C LEU A 432 13.26 -15.33 -7.68
N ASN A 433 12.67 -15.34 -6.49
CA ASN A 433 11.46 -16.12 -6.23
C ASN A 433 10.24 -15.24 -6.53
N ILE A 434 9.77 -15.27 -7.76
CA ILE A 434 8.69 -14.39 -8.25
C ILE A 434 7.29 -14.78 -7.75
N LEU A 435 7.14 -15.94 -7.12
CA LEU A 435 5.86 -16.38 -6.55
C LEU A 435 5.77 -16.12 -5.04
N GLY A 436 6.82 -15.55 -4.46
CA GLY A 436 6.92 -15.39 -3.00
C GLY A 436 5.98 -14.33 -2.43
N ASN A 437 5.59 -13.35 -3.23
CA ASN A 437 4.67 -12.24 -2.93
C ASN A 437 3.30 -12.42 -3.60
N ASP A 438 3.13 -13.41 -4.48
CA ASP A 438 1.89 -13.71 -5.17
C ASP A 438 0.85 -14.35 -4.24
N ILE A 439 -0.41 -14.09 -4.52
CA ILE A 439 -1.53 -14.49 -3.65
C ILE A 439 -2.47 -15.47 -4.35
N THR A 440 -2.90 -16.49 -3.60
CA THR A 440 -4.02 -17.34 -3.99
C THR A 440 -5.12 -17.32 -2.94
N TYR A 441 -6.31 -17.71 -3.35
CA TYR A 441 -7.42 -17.85 -2.44
C TYR A 441 -7.39 -19.19 -1.69
N LYS A 442 -8.00 -19.19 -0.51
CA LYS A 442 -8.08 -20.37 0.38
C LYS A 442 -8.50 -21.64 -0.39
N GLY A 443 -7.68 -22.68 -0.30
CA GLY A 443 -7.87 -23.95 -0.98
C GLY A 443 -7.43 -23.96 -2.46
N ALA A 444 -6.79 -22.90 -2.94
CA ALA A 444 -5.98 -22.89 -4.15
C ALA A 444 -4.50 -22.87 -3.80
N SER A 445 -3.66 -23.30 -4.71
CA SER A 445 -2.20 -23.17 -4.67
C SER A 445 -1.72 -22.67 -6.03
N LEU A 446 -0.68 -21.86 -6.06
CA LEU A 446 0.00 -21.52 -7.30
C LEU A 446 0.60 -22.77 -7.92
N GLU A 447 0.57 -22.85 -9.24
CA GLU A 447 1.22 -23.87 -10.05
C GLU A 447 2.52 -23.29 -10.63
N PRO A 448 3.68 -23.47 -9.98
CA PRO A 448 4.93 -22.86 -10.42
C PRO A 448 5.32 -23.21 -11.86
N ASP A 449 4.97 -24.42 -12.27
CA ASP A 449 5.20 -24.89 -13.64
C ASP A 449 4.29 -24.23 -14.69
N SER A 450 3.34 -23.40 -14.27
CA SER A 450 2.45 -22.65 -15.16
C SER A 450 2.94 -21.23 -15.47
N VAL A 451 3.99 -20.76 -14.82
CA VAL A 451 4.55 -19.41 -15.04
C VAL A 451 4.89 -19.22 -16.51
N ASP A 452 4.44 -18.10 -17.06
CA ASP A 452 4.64 -17.67 -18.45
C ASP A 452 5.31 -16.30 -18.45
N LEU A 453 6.52 -16.21 -18.99
CA LEU A 453 7.35 -14.99 -18.98
C LEU A 453 7.04 -14.03 -20.12
N ASP A 454 6.10 -14.36 -21.00
CA ASP A 454 5.57 -13.45 -22.02
C ASP A 454 4.10 -13.79 -22.34
N PRO A 455 3.16 -13.34 -21.49
CA PRO A 455 1.74 -13.62 -21.69
C PRO A 455 1.15 -12.98 -22.95
N SER A 456 1.89 -12.14 -23.66
CA SER A 456 1.47 -11.54 -24.94
C SER A 456 1.68 -12.47 -26.14
N THR A 457 2.58 -13.44 -26.01
CA THR A 457 2.88 -14.42 -27.07
C THR A 457 2.10 -15.73 -26.84
N PRO A 458 1.42 -16.28 -27.84
CA PRO A 458 0.70 -17.54 -27.69
C PRO A 458 1.60 -18.70 -27.24
N GLY A 459 1.16 -19.43 -26.21
CA GLY A 459 1.93 -20.51 -25.61
C GLY A 459 2.66 -20.03 -24.37
N ARG A 460 3.30 -20.95 -23.65
CA ARG A 460 4.05 -20.67 -22.43
C ARG A 460 5.52 -20.39 -22.78
N GLN A 461 6.01 -19.22 -22.40
CA GLN A 461 7.42 -18.84 -22.54
C GLN A 461 8.15 -19.04 -21.20
N THR A 462 9.25 -19.77 -21.25
CA THR A 462 10.09 -20.05 -20.07
C THR A 462 11.47 -19.40 -20.16
N VAL A 463 11.78 -18.79 -21.30
CA VAL A 463 13.05 -18.07 -21.55
C VAL A 463 12.72 -16.81 -22.33
N ILE A 464 13.18 -15.66 -21.83
CA ILE A 464 13.07 -14.36 -22.50
C ILE A 464 14.44 -13.71 -22.56
N THR A 465 14.88 -13.35 -23.75
CA THR A 465 16.15 -12.65 -23.98
C THR A 465 15.89 -11.20 -24.34
N ASN A 466 16.47 -10.30 -23.59
CA ASN A 466 16.47 -8.86 -23.78
C ASN A 466 17.92 -8.36 -24.03
N PRO A 467 18.12 -7.13 -24.54
CA PRO A 467 19.48 -6.61 -24.77
C PRO A 467 20.38 -6.61 -23.54
N LEU A 468 19.82 -6.50 -22.33
CA LEU A 468 20.56 -6.44 -21.08
C LEU A 468 20.75 -7.79 -20.40
N GLY A 469 20.05 -8.86 -20.84
CA GLY A 469 20.19 -10.19 -20.24
C GLY A 469 19.05 -11.14 -20.59
N THR A 470 19.13 -12.35 -20.03
CA THR A 470 18.18 -13.43 -20.30
C THR A 470 17.52 -13.88 -19.00
N TYR A 471 16.19 -13.87 -18.99
CA TYR A 471 15.38 -14.51 -17.95
C TYR A 471 15.14 -15.97 -18.30
N THR A 472 15.35 -16.86 -17.35
CA THR A 472 15.10 -18.30 -17.49
C THR A 472 14.31 -18.80 -16.30
N LEU A 473 13.11 -19.34 -16.53
CA LEU A 473 12.30 -19.96 -15.51
C LEU A 473 12.97 -21.24 -15.01
N GLN A 474 13.09 -21.38 -13.71
CA GLN A 474 13.58 -22.56 -12.99
C GLN A 474 12.44 -23.24 -12.20
N SER A 475 12.77 -24.29 -11.47
CA SER A 475 11.82 -25.00 -10.63
C SER A 475 11.25 -24.12 -9.52
N ALA A 476 10.04 -24.46 -9.06
CA ALA A 476 9.34 -23.79 -7.99
C ALA A 476 9.04 -22.30 -8.20
N GLY A 477 8.94 -21.84 -9.48
CA GLY A 477 8.65 -20.46 -9.81
C GLY A 477 9.81 -19.49 -9.60
N ASN A 478 11.03 -20.00 -9.44
CA ASN A 478 12.21 -19.15 -9.44
C ASN A 478 12.56 -18.73 -10.88
N VAL A 479 13.00 -17.49 -11.04
CA VAL A 479 13.49 -16.98 -12.32
C VAL A 479 14.96 -16.60 -12.16
N PHE A 480 15.80 -17.22 -12.99
CA PHE A 480 17.21 -16.93 -13.08
C PHE A 480 17.42 -15.86 -14.15
N PHE A 481 18.05 -14.77 -13.80
CA PHE A 481 18.45 -13.73 -14.73
C PHE A 481 19.97 -13.73 -14.89
N GLU A 482 20.41 -13.84 -16.14
CA GLU A 482 21.82 -13.76 -16.52
C GLU A 482 22.05 -12.49 -17.35
N PRO A 483 22.86 -11.52 -16.87
CA PRO A 483 23.21 -10.33 -17.63
C PRO A 483 23.90 -10.67 -18.96
N ALA A 484 23.57 -9.93 -20.04
CA ALA A 484 24.08 -10.21 -21.40
C ALA A 484 25.59 -10.02 -21.53
N SER A 485 26.17 -9.09 -20.79
CA SER A 485 27.62 -8.88 -20.75
C SER A 485 28.01 -8.17 -19.47
N ALA A 486 29.32 -8.20 -19.17
CA ALA A 486 29.89 -7.49 -18.02
C ALA A 486 29.77 -5.95 -18.10
N CYS A 487 29.27 -5.40 -19.19
CA CYS A 487 29.30 -3.96 -19.48
C CYS A 487 27.93 -3.35 -19.72
N THR A 488 26.88 -4.12 -19.61
CA THR A 488 25.53 -3.60 -19.76
C THR A 488 24.98 -3.12 -18.41
N THR A 489 24.44 -1.92 -18.37
CA THR A 489 23.79 -1.34 -17.19
C THR A 489 22.39 -0.86 -17.56
N GLY A 490 21.48 -0.84 -16.60
CA GLY A 490 20.12 -0.37 -16.79
C GLY A 490 19.07 -1.29 -16.21
N ASN A 491 17.80 -0.91 -16.38
CA ASN A 491 16.66 -1.71 -15.95
C ASN A 491 16.17 -2.56 -17.11
N VAL A 492 15.97 -3.84 -16.85
CA VAL A 492 15.30 -4.75 -17.77
C VAL A 492 14.05 -5.31 -17.11
N THR A 493 12.94 -5.31 -17.84
CA THR A 493 11.65 -5.74 -17.33
C THR A 493 11.04 -6.76 -18.26
N THR A 494 10.43 -7.82 -17.71
CA THR A 494 9.61 -8.78 -18.44
C THR A 494 8.31 -9.02 -17.67
N PRO A 495 7.14 -9.08 -18.35
CA PRO A 495 5.90 -9.44 -17.68
C PRO A 495 5.86 -10.95 -17.43
N TYR A 496 5.04 -11.35 -16.42
CA TYR A 496 4.71 -12.76 -16.25
C TYR A 496 3.27 -12.94 -15.79
N THR A 497 2.74 -14.15 -15.96
CA THR A 497 1.52 -14.64 -15.33
C THR A 497 1.76 -16.02 -14.72
N VAL A 498 0.91 -16.41 -13.77
CA VAL A 498 0.92 -17.73 -13.15
C VAL A 498 -0.51 -18.27 -13.05
N LYS A 499 -0.70 -19.58 -13.09
CA LYS A 499 -1.99 -20.22 -12.84
C LYS A 499 -2.04 -20.78 -11.43
N ASP A 500 -3.25 -20.96 -10.94
CA ASP A 500 -3.49 -21.79 -9.77
C ASP A 500 -3.86 -23.23 -10.16
N ASN A 501 -3.95 -24.12 -9.16
CA ASN A 501 -4.32 -25.52 -9.32
C ASN A 501 -5.76 -25.76 -9.82
N ARG A 502 -6.50 -24.68 -10.11
CA ARG A 502 -7.82 -24.70 -10.72
C ARG A 502 -7.79 -24.19 -12.16
N GLY A 503 -6.59 -23.89 -12.67
CA GLY A 503 -6.35 -23.43 -14.04
C GLY A 503 -6.65 -21.97 -14.32
N ARG A 504 -6.87 -21.14 -13.28
CA ARG A 504 -7.13 -19.70 -13.44
C ARG A 504 -5.81 -18.96 -13.55
N ILE A 505 -5.76 -18.01 -14.49
CA ILE A 505 -4.59 -17.20 -14.79
C ILE A 505 -4.63 -15.93 -13.95
N SER A 506 -3.49 -15.52 -13.38
CA SER A 506 -3.32 -14.25 -12.66
C SER A 506 -3.44 -13.02 -13.58
N ASN A 507 -3.53 -11.84 -12.99
CA ASN A 507 -3.12 -10.61 -13.68
C ASN A 507 -1.67 -10.73 -14.13
N PRO A 508 -1.25 -9.99 -15.19
CA PRO A 508 0.17 -9.85 -15.50
C PRO A 508 0.87 -9.00 -14.42
N ALA A 509 2.05 -9.44 -14.01
CA ALA A 509 2.97 -8.70 -13.13
C ALA A 509 4.34 -8.59 -13.80
N ASN A 510 5.21 -7.71 -13.32
CA ASN A 510 6.49 -7.43 -13.94
C ASN A 510 7.65 -7.90 -13.05
N ILE A 511 8.63 -8.54 -13.68
CA ILE A 511 9.93 -8.80 -13.08
C ILE A 511 10.89 -7.73 -13.59
N THR A 512 11.44 -6.91 -12.71
CA THR A 512 12.40 -5.86 -13.07
C THR A 512 13.74 -6.15 -12.40
N VAL A 513 14.79 -6.31 -13.22
CA VAL A 513 16.16 -6.43 -12.73
C VAL A 513 16.93 -5.18 -13.10
N THR A 514 17.49 -4.51 -12.10
CA THR A 514 18.44 -3.43 -12.26
C THR A 514 19.84 -4.03 -12.38
N VAL A 515 20.39 -3.99 -13.59
CA VAL A 515 21.78 -4.39 -13.85
C VAL A 515 22.66 -3.17 -13.60
N GLY A 516 23.40 -3.20 -12.52
CA GLY A 516 24.35 -2.14 -12.15
C GLY A 516 25.72 -2.36 -12.79
N GLY A 517 26.61 -1.37 -12.67
CA GLY A 517 28.03 -1.55 -12.96
C GLY A 517 28.70 -2.56 -12.02
N ILE A 518 29.99 -2.79 -12.16
CA ILE A 518 30.77 -3.64 -11.26
C ILE A 518 30.54 -3.14 -9.83
N ALA A 519 30.31 -4.05 -8.89
CA ALA A 519 30.04 -3.67 -7.50
C ALA A 519 31.15 -2.76 -6.96
N GLY A 520 30.78 -1.59 -6.45
CA GLY A 520 31.71 -0.58 -5.99
C GLY A 520 32.33 0.27 -7.10
N GLN A 521 31.98 0.09 -8.39
CA GLN A 521 32.51 0.89 -9.49
C GLN A 521 32.04 2.34 -9.39
N LEU A 522 32.96 3.28 -9.43
CA LEU A 522 32.72 4.72 -9.39
C LEU A 522 32.71 5.32 -10.80
N PHE A 523 33.71 4.96 -11.63
CA PHE A 523 33.84 5.41 -13.01
C PHE A 523 34.28 4.25 -13.89
N ASN A 524 33.62 4.05 -15.03
CA ASN A 524 33.93 2.99 -15.98
C ASN A 524 34.17 3.48 -17.40
N PHE A 525 33.84 4.75 -17.68
CA PHE A 525 34.07 5.46 -18.93
C PHE A 525 33.35 4.85 -20.15
N GLU A 526 32.36 4.01 -19.96
CA GLU A 526 31.62 3.34 -21.05
C GLU A 526 30.70 4.31 -21.80
N ASP A 527 30.14 5.31 -21.09
CA ASP A 527 29.22 6.31 -21.66
C ASP A 527 29.92 7.65 -22.02
N GLY A 528 31.26 7.68 -21.99
CA GLY A 528 32.04 8.87 -22.29
C GLY A 528 33.21 9.08 -21.33
N ALA A 529 33.65 10.31 -21.20
CA ALA A 529 34.75 10.68 -20.29
C ALA A 529 34.29 10.95 -18.83
N ASP A 530 33.05 10.63 -18.47
CA ASP A 530 32.44 10.80 -17.12
C ASP A 530 32.74 12.19 -16.49
N ALA A 531 32.69 13.24 -17.32
CA ALA A 531 33.02 14.62 -16.95
C ALA A 531 34.47 14.83 -16.41
N TRP A 532 35.39 13.91 -16.65
CA TRP A 532 36.78 14.05 -16.30
C TRP A 532 37.48 15.09 -17.18
N MET A 533 38.29 15.95 -16.56
CA MET A 533 39.03 17.00 -17.22
C MET A 533 40.32 17.34 -16.45
N ALA A 534 41.19 18.13 -17.05
CA ALA A 534 42.29 18.77 -16.29
C ALA A 534 41.70 19.66 -15.20
N ALA A 535 42.24 19.62 -13.99
CA ALA A 535 41.76 20.44 -12.88
C ALA A 535 41.75 21.93 -13.26
N SER A 536 40.76 22.69 -12.80
CA SER A 536 40.53 24.09 -13.20
C SER A 536 41.72 25.00 -12.94
N TYR A 537 42.46 24.74 -11.87
CA TYR A 537 43.71 25.45 -11.52
C TYR A 537 44.92 24.96 -12.35
N ASN A 538 44.75 23.95 -13.19
CA ASN A 538 45.77 23.35 -14.05
C ASN A 538 45.20 23.05 -15.45
N SER A 539 44.34 23.91 -15.98
CA SER A 539 43.59 23.72 -17.22
C SER A 539 44.45 23.55 -18.48
N GLY A 540 45.74 23.94 -18.43
CA GLY A 540 46.71 23.72 -19.50
C GLY A 540 47.43 22.38 -19.45
N ALA A 541 47.13 21.51 -18.48
CA ALA A 541 47.86 20.25 -18.27
C ALA A 541 47.56 19.17 -19.33
N GLY A 542 46.47 19.30 -20.10
CA GLY A 542 46.15 18.33 -21.15
C GLY A 542 44.67 18.24 -21.48
N SER A 543 44.28 17.14 -22.09
CA SER A 543 42.90 16.85 -22.49
C SER A 543 42.51 15.40 -22.13
N THR A 544 41.20 15.16 -22.04
CA THR A 544 40.62 13.85 -21.77
C THR A 544 39.67 13.46 -22.92
N ALA A 545 39.56 12.17 -23.22
CA ALA A 545 38.62 11.61 -24.16
C ALA A 545 38.33 10.12 -23.84
N GLN A 546 37.22 9.61 -24.28
CA GLN A 546 36.95 8.17 -24.23
C GLN A 546 37.85 7.42 -25.23
N SER A 547 38.28 6.21 -24.89
CA SER A 547 39.16 5.36 -25.72
C SER A 547 38.86 3.89 -25.54
N THR A 548 39.05 3.08 -26.55
CA THR A 548 39.03 1.62 -26.49
C THR A 548 40.38 1.02 -26.07
N THR A 549 41.43 1.83 -25.97
CA THR A 549 42.77 1.39 -25.56
C THR A 549 42.87 1.48 -24.03
N GLY A 550 43.49 0.49 -23.42
CA GLY A 550 43.75 0.47 -21.97
C GLY A 550 42.53 0.18 -21.09
N ALA A 551 41.43 -0.28 -21.68
CA ALA A 551 40.29 -0.74 -20.95
C ALA A 551 40.65 -1.99 -20.12
N THR A 552 40.37 -1.96 -18.81
CA THR A 552 40.62 -3.04 -17.85
C THR A 552 39.30 -3.59 -17.29
N SER A 553 38.25 -2.79 -17.41
CA SER A 553 36.86 -3.19 -17.21
C SER A 553 36.08 -2.83 -18.48
N CYS A 554 35.24 -3.70 -18.96
CA CYS A 554 34.41 -3.44 -20.14
C CYS A 554 35.19 -3.08 -21.43
N THR A 555 34.70 -2.08 -22.21
CA THR A 555 35.21 -1.81 -23.57
C THR A 555 35.94 -0.48 -23.71
N HIS A 556 35.76 0.44 -22.77
CA HIS A 556 36.33 1.78 -22.85
C HIS A 556 37.12 2.14 -21.60
N SER A 557 38.01 3.10 -21.78
CA SER A 557 38.80 3.77 -20.74
C SER A 557 38.80 5.28 -20.96
N LEU A 558 39.25 6.04 -20.00
CA LEU A 558 39.55 7.45 -20.14
C LEU A 558 40.95 7.63 -20.67
N GLN A 559 41.12 8.13 -21.89
CA GLN A 559 42.38 8.59 -22.39
C GLN A 559 42.71 9.98 -21.83
N ILE A 560 43.87 10.12 -21.23
CA ILE A 560 44.43 11.38 -20.73
C ILE A 560 45.68 11.71 -21.55
N ASN A 561 45.65 12.81 -22.28
CA ASN A 561 46.81 13.35 -22.98
C ASN A 561 47.41 14.50 -22.17
N ALA A 562 48.35 14.19 -21.29
CA ALA A 562 49.02 15.18 -20.46
C ALA A 562 50.16 15.88 -21.24
N THR A 563 50.21 17.22 -21.18
CA THR A 563 51.27 18.03 -21.78
C THR A 563 52.50 18.20 -20.87
N GLY A 564 52.34 17.93 -19.58
CA GLY A 564 53.32 18.01 -18.51
C GLY A 564 52.75 17.43 -17.23
N GLY A 565 53.38 17.75 -16.09
CA GLY A 565 52.79 17.37 -14.79
C GLY A 565 51.43 18.03 -14.58
N GLY A 566 50.44 17.25 -14.15
CA GLY A 566 49.09 17.81 -13.96
C GLY A 566 48.09 16.88 -13.28
N PHE A 567 46.99 17.47 -12.78
CA PHE A 567 45.88 16.83 -12.14
C PHE A 567 44.70 16.67 -13.09
N PHE A 568 44.11 15.48 -13.11
CA PHE A 568 42.90 15.13 -13.88
C PHE A 568 41.88 14.48 -12.97
N GLY A 569 40.65 14.91 -13.06
CA GLY A 569 39.54 14.38 -12.24
C GLY A 569 38.19 14.75 -12.80
N PRO A 570 37.11 14.23 -12.21
CA PRO A 570 35.76 14.63 -12.55
C PRO A 570 35.49 16.07 -12.14
N ALA A 571 34.57 16.73 -12.80
CA ALA A 571 34.11 18.06 -12.37
C ALA A 571 33.54 18.00 -10.95
N TYR A 572 33.70 19.11 -10.20
CA TYR A 572 33.22 19.20 -8.83
C TYR A 572 31.74 18.82 -8.69
N ASN A 573 31.42 18.01 -7.70
CA ASN A 573 30.07 17.45 -7.46
C ASN A 573 29.45 16.68 -8.63
N THR A 574 30.24 16.18 -9.57
CA THR A 574 29.74 15.25 -10.60
C THR A 574 29.56 13.87 -9.98
N ALA A 575 28.39 13.25 -10.19
CA ALA A 575 28.14 11.88 -9.70
C ALA A 575 29.28 10.94 -10.09
N PRO A 576 29.75 10.05 -9.21
CA PRO A 576 29.17 9.67 -7.91
C PRO A 576 29.61 10.53 -6.72
N LEU A 577 30.18 11.70 -6.94
CA LEU A 577 30.57 12.62 -5.87
C LEU A 577 29.42 13.55 -5.46
N PRO A 578 29.29 13.93 -4.17
CA PRO A 578 30.14 13.54 -3.04
C PRO A 578 29.94 12.06 -2.64
N LEU A 579 31.06 11.36 -2.44
CA LEU A 579 31.07 9.94 -2.06
C LEU A 579 31.16 9.78 -0.55
N SER A 580 30.18 9.08 0.07
CA SER A 580 30.29 8.66 1.47
C SER A 580 31.30 7.50 1.58
N THR A 581 32.23 7.64 2.51
CA THR A 581 33.25 6.59 2.78
C THR A 581 32.79 5.56 3.82
N SER A 582 31.53 5.62 4.27
CA SER A 582 30.98 4.65 5.22
C SER A 582 31.01 3.24 4.63
N GLY A 583 31.76 2.36 5.26
CA GLY A 583 31.96 0.96 4.79
C GLY A 583 32.95 0.81 3.64
N ILE A 584 33.56 1.88 3.15
CA ILE A 584 34.60 1.84 2.11
C ILE A 584 35.96 1.95 2.79
N HIS A 585 36.86 1.00 2.49
CA HIS A 585 38.21 0.97 3.04
C HIS A 585 39.26 1.40 2.04
N GLN A 586 39.04 1.11 0.76
CA GLN A 586 40.01 1.38 -0.31
C GLN A 586 39.30 1.89 -1.56
N ILE A 587 40.02 2.74 -2.33
CA ILE A 587 39.68 3.05 -3.72
C ILE A 587 40.79 2.50 -4.61
N LEU A 588 40.41 1.76 -5.63
CA LEU A 588 41.31 1.17 -6.61
C LEU A 588 41.06 1.82 -7.96
N LEU A 589 42.12 2.03 -8.73
CA LEU A 589 42.04 2.51 -10.10
C LEU A 589 43.15 1.89 -10.96
N ASP A 590 42.80 1.54 -12.19
CA ASP A 590 43.74 0.90 -13.11
C ASP A 590 44.27 1.96 -14.08
N ILE A 591 45.59 2.09 -14.16
CA ILE A 591 46.25 3.03 -15.06
C ILE A 591 47.14 2.25 -16.02
N THR A 592 46.92 2.49 -17.32
CA THR A 592 47.73 1.94 -18.42
C THR A 592 48.53 3.02 -19.07
N THR A 593 49.83 2.79 -19.29
CA THR A 593 50.72 3.69 -20.00
C THR A 593 51.04 3.15 -21.39
N THR A 594 51.37 4.03 -22.36
CA THR A 594 51.77 3.58 -23.70
C THR A 594 53.18 2.98 -23.70
N SER A 595 53.41 2.03 -24.62
CA SER A 595 54.71 1.34 -24.80
C SER A 595 55.87 2.26 -25.24
N THR A 596 55.56 3.45 -25.76
CA THR A 596 56.53 4.47 -26.21
C THR A 596 56.73 5.56 -25.20
N GLY A 597 55.98 5.53 -24.09
CA GLY A 597 56.10 6.53 -23.01
C GLY A 597 57.28 6.29 -22.09
N THR A 598 57.67 7.29 -21.31
CA THR A 598 58.58 7.13 -20.18
C THR A 598 57.78 6.67 -18.97
N SER A 599 58.43 5.87 -18.12
CA SER A 599 57.86 5.51 -16.81
C SER A 599 57.56 6.76 -15.98
N GLN A 600 56.40 6.82 -15.34
CA GLN A 600 55.92 8.01 -14.67
C GLN A 600 55.54 7.74 -13.21
N SER A 601 55.64 8.79 -12.40
CA SER A 601 55.10 8.79 -11.05
C SER A 601 53.67 9.32 -11.05
N VAL A 602 52.79 8.59 -10.40
CA VAL A 602 51.35 8.88 -10.27
C VAL A 602 51.01 9.00 -8.79
N ALA A 603 50.20 9.96 -8.44
CA ALA A 603 49.58 10.06 -7.12
C ALA A 603 48.08 10.33 -7.26
N VAL A 604 47.32 9.93 -6.27
CA VAL A 604 45.89 10.23 -6.18
C VAL A 604 45.67 11.29 -5.12
N GLN A 605 44.92 12.32 -5.45
CA GLN A 605 44.51 13.38 -4.55
C GLN A 605 43.00 13.33 -4.35
N PHE A 606 42.55 13.49 -3.13
CA PHE A 606 41.11 13.63 -2.82
C PHE A 606 40.96 14.63 -1.68
N GLY A 607 39.77 15.21 -1.59
CA GLY A 607 39.51 16.28 -0.64
C GLY A 607 38.05 16.53 -0.35
N LYS A 608 37.88 17.37 0.67
CA LYS A 608 36.58 17.94 1.08
C LYS A 608 36.85 19.38 1.55
N ASP A 609 35.98 20.31 1.13
CA ASP A 609 36.03 21.71 1.59
C ASP A 609 37.40 22.38 1.41
N TYR A 610 38.07 22.13 0.25
CA TYR A 610 39.41 22.63 -0.09
C TYR A 610 40.56 22.07 0.78
N HIS A 611 40.34 21.01 1.53
CA HIS A 611 41.37 20.28 2.24
C HIS A 611 41.72 19.00 1.47
N TYR A 612 42.93 18.88 1.00
CA TYR A 612 43.34 17.79 0.09
C TYR A 612 44.42 16.92 0.73
N CYS A 613 44.31 15.62 0.53
CA CYS A 613 45.33 14.62 0.88
C CYS A 613 45.79 13.87 -0.36
N ASN A 614 47.07 13.64 -0.48
CA ASN A 614 47.71 12.92 -1.59
C ASN A 614 48.20 11.55 -1.13
N THR A 615 48.11 10.56 -2.02
CA THR A 615 48.88 9.31 -1.83
C THR A 615 50.37 9.55 -2.03
N PRO A 616 51.24 8.69 -1.50
CA PRO A 616 52.60 8.58 -1.99
C PRO A 616 52.63 8.35 -3.50
N PHE A 617 53.69 8.77 -4.16
CA PHE A 617 53.86 8.52 -5.59
C PHE A 617 54.06 7.03 -5.85
N SER A 618 53.28 6.49 -6.79
CA SER A 618 53.45 5.17 -7.37
C SER A 618 54.14 5.27 -8.70
N TYR A 619 55.08 4.41 -8.95
CA TYR A 619 55.85 4.38 -10.20
C TYR A 619 55.23 3.37 -11.18
N ILE A 620 54.87 3.82 -12.37
CA ILE A 620 54.23 3.00 -13.42
C ILE A 620 55.20 2.84 -14.58
N ASN A 621 55.53 1.60 -14.97
CA ASN A 621 56.39 1.32 -16.09
C ASN A 621 55.69 1.55 -17.43
N ALA A 622 56.48 2.06 -18.42
CA ALA A 622 55.97 2.22 -19.78
C ALA A 622 55.41 0.93 -20.35
N GLY A 623 54.27 1.00 -21.05
CA GLY A 623 53.61 -0.14 -21.67
C GLY A 623 52.94 -1.13 -20.73
N THR A 624 52.73 -0.76 -19.47
CA THR A 624 52.09 -1.64 -18.46
C THR A 624 50.84 -1.05 -17.91
N THR A 625 49.96 -1.91 -17.41
CA THR A 625 48.83 -1.55 -16.55
C THR A 625 49.19 -1.80 -15.10
N SER A 626 48.88 -0.84 -14.25
CA SER A 626 49.08 -0.93 -12.80
C SER A 626 47.84 -0.53 -12.04
N THR A 627 47.46 -1.28 -11.04
CA THR A 627 46.37 -0.93 -10.12
C THR A 627 46.96 -0.08 -9.00
N ILE A 628 46.48 1.16 -8.87
CA ILE A 628 46.80 2.02 -7.76
C ILE A 628 45.76 1.77 -6.66
N THR A 629 46.21 1.49 -5.45
CA THR A 629 45.36 1.31 -4.28
C THR A 629 45.50 2.51 -3.35
N VAL A 630 44.38 3.13 -3.03
CA VAL A 630 44.25 4.25 -2.10
C VAL A 630 43.63 3.72 -0.81
N ASP A 631 44.39 3.54 0.25
CA ASP A 631 43.90 3.14 1.57
C ASP A 631 43.43 4.42 2.32
N LEU A 632 42.10 4.55 2.45
CA LEU A 632 41.46 5.74 3.05
C LEU A 632 41.79 5.88 4.55
N LYS A 633 42.09 4.78 5.25
CA LYS A 633 42.40 4.80 6.67
C LYS A 633 43.84 5.29 6.90
N SER A 634 44.77 4.90 6.05
CA SER A 634 46.17 5.33 6.18
C SER A 634 46.36 6.80 5.82
N LEU A 635 45.52 7.35 4.96
CA LEU A 635 45.59 8.72 4.49
C LEU A 635 45.10 9.74 5.51
N ALA A 636 44.14 9.39 6.37
CA ALA A 636 43.68 10.24 7.46
C ALA A 636 44.83 10.58 8.48
N THR A 637 45.93 9.85 8.41
CA THR A 637 47.09 10.00 9.31
C THR A 637 48.38 10.51 8.61
N ALA A 638 48.34 10.73 7.29
CA ALA A 638 49.53 10.98 6.49
C ALA A 638 49.95 12.46 6.53
N ALA A 639 51.25 12.69 6.62
CA ALA A 639 51.94 14.01 6.56
C ALA A 639 51.76 14.75 5.21
N ASN A 640 50.95 14.23 4.30
CA ASN A 640 50.79 14.67 2.91
C ASN A 640 49.48 15.42 2.66
N CYS A 641 48.78 15.90 3.70
CA CYS A 641 47.60 16.73 3.54
C CYS A 641 47.95 18.21 3.55
N TYR A 642 47.44 18.98 2.58
CA TYR A 642 47.56 20.43 2.53
C TYR A 642 46.42 21.08 3.31
N GLY A 643 46.75 22.00 4.22
CA GLY A 643 45.81 22.55 5.18
C GLY A 643 45.75 21.72 6.46
N SER A 644 44.79 21.98 7.34
CA SER A 644 44.48 21.07 8.42
C SER A 644 43.91 19.78 7.80
N ALA A 645 44.44 18.61 8.19
CA ALA A 645 43.89 17.34 7.73
C ALA A 645 42.35 17.37 7.89
N PRO A 646 41.58 16.93 6.89
CA PRO A 646 40.14 16.90 7.05
C PRO A 646 39.82 16.12 8.31
N SER A 647 39.19 16.76 9.27
CA SER A 647 38.79 16.14 10.54
C SER A 647 37.71 15.07 10.32
N ASP A 648 37.20 15.00 9.11
CA ASP A 648 36.14 14.11 8.68
C ASP A 648 36.43 13.61 7.27
N THR A 649 36.90 12.37 7.17
CA THR A 649 37.06 11.61 5.91
C THR A 649 35.79 10.89 5.50
N SER A 650 34.64 11.14 6.13
CA SER A 650 33.40 10.48 5.87
C SER A 650 32.82 10.77 4.48
N VAL A 651 33.27 11.82 3.81
CA VAL A 651 32.83 12.22 2.48
C VAL A 651 34.02 12.71 1.64
N ILE A 652 34.11 12.20 0.41
CA ILE A 652 35.02 12.68 -0.63
C ILE A 652 34.24 13.54 -1.60
N GLN A 653 34.58 14.82 -1.74
CA GLN A 653 33.94 15.76 -2.66
C GLN A 653 34.72 15.93 -3.96
N ASP A 654 36.07 15.81 -3.91
CA ASP A 654 36.97 15.94 -5.04
C ASP A 654 37.89 14.72 -5.13
N PHE A 655 38.14 14.27 -6.34
CA PHE A 655 39.03 13.17 -6.66
C PHE A 655 39.86 13.48 -7.90
N PHE A 656 41.18 13.40 -7.79
CA PHE A 656 42.11 13.70 -8.90
C PHE A 656 43.20 12.66 -8.98
N VAL A 657 43.66 12.40 -10.20
CA VAL A 657 44.89 11.65 -10.48
C VAL A 657 45.94 12.61 -10.98
N TYR A 658 47.10 12.64 -10.36
CA TYR A 658 48.25 13.44 -10.74
C TYR A 658 49.25 12.62 -11.52
N PHE A 659 49.70 13.14 -12.68
CA PHE A 659 50.79 12.59 -13.48
C PHE A 659 51.98 13.51 -13.40
N SER A 660 53.21 12.99 -13.18
CA SER A 660 54.42 13.79 -12.99
C SER A 660 55.01 14.31 -14.31
N GLY A 661 54.57 13.85 -15.47
CA GLY A 661 55.09 14.25 -16.78
C GLY A 661 54.07 14.11 -17.91
N GLY A 662 54.46 14.65 -19.07
CA GLY A 662 53.67 14.56 -20.30
C GLY A 662 53.62 13.14 -20.88
N GLY A 663 52.52 12.81 -21.55
CA GLY A 663 52.31 11.51 -22.16
C GLY A 663 50.82 11.18 -22.31
N THR A 664 50.58 10.01 -22.93
CA THR A 664 49.22 9.47 -23.00
C THR A 664 49.04 8.34 -22.00
N TYR A 665 48.03 8.48 -21.18
CA TYR A 665 47.63 7.53 -20.13
C TYR A 665 46.21 7.10 -20.38
N TYR A 666 45.86 5.92 -19.89
CA TYR A 666 44.50 5.38 -19.91
C TYR A 666 44.11 5.00 -18.48
N LEU A 667 43.04 5.60 -18.00
CA LEU A 667 42.49 5.32 -16.68
C LEU A 667 41.18 4.53 -16.86
N ASP A 668 41.01 3.49 -16.05
CA ASP A 668 39.80 2.70 -16.05
C ASP A 668 39.53 2.09 -14.68
N ASN A 669 38.31 1.52 -14.54
CA ASN A 669 37.94 0.68 -13.41
C ASN A 669 38.18 1.34 -12.04
N VAL A 670 37.75 2.59 -11.90
CA VAL A 670 37.79 3.30 -10.62
C VAL A 670 36.69 2.73 -9.73
N ARG A 671 37.07 2.07 -8.64
CA ARG A 671 36.16 1.29 -7.80
C ARG A 671 36.49 1.36 -6.32
N THR A 672 35.50 1.13 -5.47
CA THR A 672 35.67 0.99 -4.01
C THR A 672 35.81 -0.48 -3.61
N GLN A 673 36.51 -0.71 -2.49
CA GLN A 673 36.63 -2.02 -1.87
C GLN A 673 36.54 -1.93 -0.35
#